data_6e3df167566e72df43b1697886892994
#
_entry.id   6e3df167566e72df43b1697886892994
#
_cell.length_a   1.000
_cell.length_b   1.000
_cell.length_c   1.000
_cell.angle_alpha   90.00
_cell.angle_beta   90.00
_cell.angle_gamma   90.00
#
_symmetry.space_group_name_H-M   'P 1'
#
loop_
_entity.id
_entity.type
_entity.pdbx_description
1 polymer ?
#
loop_
_entity_poly.entity_id
_entity_poly.type
_entity_poly.pdbx_seq_one_letter_code
_entity_poly.pdbx_strand_id
1 'polypeptide(L)'
;MLISNEWLKDYVDAGVKVEDLAERITRTGIEVDDMIDYSKDIKNLVVGYIQSKEKHPDADKLNICQVDIGEEEPVQIVCGAPNVDAGQHVIVAKVGGRLPGGIKIKRAKLRGERSEGMICSLQEIGISSNVVPKAYENGIFVFPTEVEPGTDALTALYLNDQVMEFDLTPNRADALSMVGTAYEVAALYQTEMTKPETQSNETSESATNELSVTIDNPEKVPYYSARVVKNVSIEPSPIWVQARLIKAGIRPINNVVDISNYVLLEYGQPLHMFDQDHIGSKEIVVRQAKDEETMTTLDNNERKLVDTDIVISNGQEPIALAGVMGGNFSEVTEQTTNVVIEGAIFDPVSIRHTSRRLNLRSEASSRFEKGIATEFVDEAVDRACYLLQELASGEVLQDRVSSGDLGSFVTPIDITAEKVNKTIGFNLSNDEIQSIFRQLGFETTLKGETLTVNVPSRRKDITIKEDLIEEVARIYGYDEIPSSLPVFGEVTSGELTDRQHKTRTLKETLEGAGLNQAITYSLVSKDHAKDFALQERPTISLLMPMSEAHATLRQSLLPHLIEATAYNVARKNKDVRLYEIGRVFFGNGEGELPDEVEYLSGILTGEYVVNAWQGKKEEIDFFIAKGVVDRVAEKLNLEFSYKAGKIEGLHPGRTAIVSLEGQDIGFIGELHPQVAADNDLKRTYVFELNYDAMMQVAVGYINYEQIPKFPGVTRDIALEVNHDVPSSELKQIIHNNGEDILQSTLVFDVYEGEHLEKGKKSVAIRLNYLDTEDTLTDERVSKIHDKILEALQALSLIHISEPTRL
;
A
#
# COMPACT_ATOMS: atom_id res chain seq x y z
N MET A 1 9.28 -8.52 -12.05
CA MET A 1 9.51 -9.44 -13.19
C MET A 1 11.00 -9.61 -13.42
N LEU A 2 11.47 -10.87 -13.53
CA LEU A 2 12.90 -11.13 -13.78
C LEU A 2 13.16 -11.26 -15.28
N ILE A 3 14.00 -10.39 -15.83
CA ILE A 3 14.33 -10.32 -17.25
C ILE A 3 15.78 -10.77 -17.46
N SER A 4 15.97 -11.95 -18.02
CA SER A 4 17.26 -12.48 -18.45
C SER A 4 17.77 -11.71 -19.67
N ASN A 5 18.94 -11.12 -19.58
CA ASN A 5 19.55 -10.40 -20.70
C ASN A 5 19.97 -11.34 -21.84
N GLU A 6 20.40 -12.56 -21.51
CA GLU A 6 20.73 -13.60 -22.50
C GLU A 6 19.47 -14.00 -23.28
N TRP A 7 18.34 -14.21 -22.61
CA TRP A 7 17.09 -14.56 -23.27
C TRP A 7 16.51 -13.39 -24.08
N LEU A 8 16.56 -12.16 -23.54
CA LEU A 8 16.09 -10.95 -24.24
C LEU A 8 16.80 -10.76 -25.60
N LYS A 9 18.08 -11.14 -25.71
CA LYS A 9 18.85 -11.05 -26.95
C LYS A 9 18.34 -11.94 -28.08
N ASP A 10 17.54 -12.96 -27.81
CA ASP A 10 16.88 -13.73 -28.87
C ASP A 10 15.89 -12.86 -29.67
N TYR A 11 15.37 -11.80 -29.05
CA TYR A 11 14.36 -10.93 -29.66
C TYR A 11 14.90 -9.54 -30.04
N VAL A 12 15.79 -8.98 -29.25
CA VAL A 12 16.35 -7.65 -29.45
C VAL A 12 17.75 -7.55 -28.85
N ASP A 13 18.69 -7.03 -29.65
CA ASP A 13 20.01 -6.68 -29.13
C ASP A 13 20.23 -5.16 -29.21
N ALA A 14 20.27 -4.52 -28.06
CA ALA A 14 20.53 -3.08 -27.94
C ALA A 14 22.02 -2.72 -28.19
N GLY A 15 22.93 -3.69 -28.25
CA GLY A 15 24.36 -3.44 -28.48
C GLY A 15 25.07 -2.69 -27.34
N VAL A 16 24.45 -2.63 -26.14
CA VAL A 16 24.98 -1.91 -24.97
C VAL A 16 25.22 -2.85 -23.81
N LYS A 17 25.90 -2.37 -22.76
CA LYS A 17 26.01 -3.13 -21.51
C LYS A 17 24.68 -3.18 -20.78
N VAL A 18 24.49 -4.24 -19.99
CA VAL A 18 23.24 -4.45 -19.24
C VAL A 18 22.98 -3.31 -18.24
N GLU A 19 24.01 -2.76 -17.64
CA GLU A 19 23.88 -1.63 -16.71
C GLU A 19 23.36 -0.36 -17.42
N ASP A 20 23.86 -0.08 -18.63
CA ASP A 20 23.40 1.05 -19.44
C ASP A 20 21.97 0.83 -19.94
N LEU A 21 21.62 -0.43 -20.25
CA LEU A 21 20.26 -0.83 -20.61
C LEU A 21 19.29 -0.63 -19.44
N ALA A 22 19.65 -1.11 -18.24
CA ALA A 22 18.85 -0.96 -17.03
C ALA A 22 18.61 0.51 -16.68
N GLU A 23 19.65 1.35 -16.74
CA GLU A 23 19.50 2.80 -16.52
C GLU A 23 18.55 3.43 -17.54
N ARG A 24 18.68 3.10 -18.83
CA ARG A 24 17.83 3.65 -19.88
C ARG A 24 16.38 3.25 -19.71
N ILE A 25 16.11 1.99 -19.40
CA ILE A 25 14.77 1.46 -19.14
C ILE A 25 14.13 2.20 -17.94
N THR A 26 14.90 2.37 -16.85
CA THR A 26 14.43 3.08 -15.66
C THR A 26 14.07 4.52 -15.97
N ARG A 27 14.91 5.25 -16.71
CA ARG A 27 14.65 6.65 -17.09
C ARG A 27 13.43 6.83 -18.01
N THR A 28 12.97 5.75 -18.63
CA THR A 28 11.83 5.80 -19.57
C THR A 28 10.56 5.15 -19.02
N GLY A 29 10.51 4.85 -17.72
CA GLY A 29 9.28 4.55 -16.99
C GLY A 29 9.08 3.10 -16.54
N ILE A 30 10.09 2.22 -16.68
CA ILE A 30 10.09 0.89 -16.05
C ILE A 30 11.25 0.82 -15.08
N GLU A 31 10.98 0.79 -13.78
CA GLU A 31 12.02 0.74 -12.75
C GLU A 31 12.73 -0.61 -12.75
N VAL A 32 14.07 -0.59 -12.79
CA VAL A 32 14.93 -1.74 -12.55
C VAL A 32 15.39 -1.66 -11.09
N ASP A 33 14.80 -2.48 -10.23
CA ASP A 33 15.01 -2.46 -8.78
C ASP A 33 16.33 -3.13 -8.39
N ASP A 34 16.67 -4.27 -9.01
CA ASP A 34 17.93 -5.00 -8.74
C ASP A 34 18.51 -5.65 -10.00
N MET A 35 19.79 -5.98 -9.91
CA MET A 35 20.55 -6.67 -10.94
C MET A 35 21.18 -7.94 -10.38
N ILE A 36 20.70 -9.10 -10.81
CA ILE A 36 21.18 -10.40 -10.36
C ILE A 36 22.22 -10.92 -11.34
N ASP A 37 23.46 -11.05 -10.89
CA ASP A 37 24.56 -11.65 -11.65
C ASP A 37 24.90 -13.03 -11.07
N TYR A 38 24.50 -14.09 -11.77
CA TYR A 38 24.75 -15.47 -11.36
C TYR A 38 26.22 -15.88 -11.43
N SER A 39 27.06 -15.13 -12.13
CA SER A 39 28.51 -15.37 -12.20
C SER A 39 29.30 -14.66 -11.08
N LYS A 40 28.64 -13.74 -10.35
CA LYS A 40 29.26 -12.92 -9.31
C LYS A 40 29.82 -13.81 -8.19
N ASP A 41 31.09 -13.53 -7.85
CA ASP A 41 31.82 -14.23 -6.79
C ASP A 41 32.12 -15.71 -7.04
N ILE A 42 31.78 -16.26 -8.23
CA ILE A 42 32.10 -17.61 -8.63
C ILE A 42 33.40 -17.64 -9.46
N LYS A 43 34.33 -18.53 -9.11
CA LYS A 43 35.57 -18.73 -9.87
C LYS A 43 35.99 -20.19 -9.88
N ASN A 44 36.60 -20.64 -10.98
CA ASN A 44 37.12 -22.00 -11.17
C ASN A 44 36.06 -23.09 -10.92
N LEU A 45 34.89 -22.91 -11.53
CA LEU A 45 33.80 -23.86 -11.57
C LEU A 45 33.80 -24.53 -12.95
N VAL A 46 33.99 -25.83 -13.01
CA VAL A 46 34.08 -26.57 -14.27
C VAL A 46 33.17 -27.79 -14.28
N VAL A 47 32.91 -28.31 -15.47
CA VAL A 47 32.28 -29.61 -15.60
C VAL A 47 33.34 -30.69 -15.35
N GLY A 48 32.99 -31.67 -14.51
CA GLY A 48 33.83 -32.84 -14.26
C GLY A 48 33.13 -34.15 -14.63
N TYR A 49 33.88 -35.14 -15.05
CA TYR A 49 33.38 -36.49 -15.32
C TYR A 49 33.86 -37.46 -14.26
N ILE A 50 32.95 -38.12 -13.56
CA ILE A 50 33.29 -39.10 -12.51
C ILE A 50 33.67 -40.42 -13.16
N GLN A 51 34.97 -40.69 -13.23
CA GLN A 51 35.53 -41.92 -13.83
C GLN A 51 35.31 -43.14 -12.93
N SER A 52 35.43 -42.98 -11.60
CA SER A 52 35.19 -44.07 -10.63
C SER A 52 34.69 -43.55 -9.31
N LYS A 53 33.96 -44.42 -8.59
CA LYS A 53 33.44 -44.16 -7.24
C LYS A 53 33.72 -45.33 -6.34
N GLU A 54 34.30 -45.09 -5.16
CA GLU A 54 34.57 -46.10 -4.11
C GLU A 54 33.98 -45.58 -2.79
N LYS A 55 33.60 -46.53 -1.91
CA LYS A 55 33.14 -46.14 -0.58
C LYS A 55 34.30 -45.67 0.28
N HIS A 56 34.08 -44.65 1.08
CA HIS A 56 35.05 -44.13 2.03
C HIS A 56 35.33 -45.20 3.12
N PRO A 57 36.59 -45.50 3.47
CA PRO A 57 36.93 -46.58 4.39
C PRO A 57 36.41 -46.32 5.82
N ASP A 58 36.34 -45.05 6.26
CA ASP A 58 35.99 -44.66 7.64
C ASP A 58 34.70 -43.83 7.75
N ALA A 59 33.82 -43.85 6.71
CA ALA A 59 32.59 -43.06 6.73
C ALA A 59 31.51 -43.65 5.80
N ASP A 60 30.41 -44.11 6.38
CA ASP A 60 29.31 -44.77 5.67
C ASP A 60 28.61 -43.91 4.62
N LYS A 61 28.58 -42.58 4.83
CA LYS A 61 27.89 -41.63 3.95
C LYS A 61 28.80 -40.93 2.94
N LEU A 62 30.12 -41.23 2.95
CA LEU A 62 31.07 -40.60 2.04
C LEU A 62 31.50 -41.58 0.95
N ASN A 63 31.78 -41.04 -0.23
CA ASN A 63 32.34 -41.72 -1.36
C ASN A 63 33.60 -41.00 -1.82
N ILE A 64 34.61 -41.77 -2.29
CA ILE A 64 35.80 -41.25 -2.93
C ILE A 64 35.60 -41.36 -4.43
N CYS A 65 35.66 -40.23 -5.14
CA CYS A 65 35.46 -40.14 -6.56
C CYS A 65 36.77 -39.72 -7.25
N GLN A 66 37.13 -40.38 -8.35
CA GLN A 66 38.16 -39.93 -9.28
C GLN A 66 37.43 -39.14 -10.38
N VAL A 67 37.75 -37.86 -10.51
CA VAL A 67 37.01 -36.92 -11.36
C VAL A 67 37.94 -36.30 -12.37
N ASP A 68 37.68 -36.53 -13.64
CA ASP A 68 38.31 -35.81 -14.74
C ASP A 68 37.73 -34.38 -14.83
N ILE A 69 38.56 -33.39 -14.73
CA ILE A 69 38.24 -31.98 -14.79
C ILE A 69 38.89 -31.25 -15.96
N GLY A 70 39.28 -32.00 -16.99
CA GLY A 70 39.97 -31.48 -18.16
C GLY A 70 41.45 -31.18 -17.93
N GLU A 71 42.10 -31.79 -16.89
CA GLU A 71 43.52 -31.72 -16.60
C GLU A 71 44.22 -33.06 -16.97
N GLU A 72 45.56 -33.09 -16.99
CA GLU A 72 46.29 -34.29 -17.38
C GLU A 72 45.99 -35.53 -16.53
N GLU A 73 45.68 -35.34 -15.24
CA GLU A 73 45.35 -36.43 -14.32
C GLU A 73 44.03 -36.14 -13.62
N PRO A 74 43.19 -37.16 -13.36
CA PRO A 74 41.95 -36.97 -12.61
C PRO A 74 42.26 -36.59 -11.17
N VAL A 75 41.34 -35.80 -10.54
CA VAL A 75 41.49 -35.38 -9.15
C VAL A 75 40.60 -36.21 -8.24
N GLN A 76 41.12 -36.50 -7.04
CA GLN A 76 40.35 -37.20 -6.02
C GLN A 76 39.47 -36.20 -5.27
N ILE A 77 38.15 -36.44 -5.26
CA ILE A 77 37.15 -35.64 -4.51
C ILE A 77 36.33 -36.58 -3.63
N VAL A 78 36.20 -36.20 -2.34
CA VAL A 78 35.33 -36.92 -1.40
C VAL A 78 33.95 -36.24 -1.44
N CYS A 79 32.90 -37.00 -1.74
CA CYS A 79 31.54 -36.50 -1.88
C CYS A 79 30.57 -37.26 -0.97
N GLY A 80 29.68 -36.52 -0.30
CA GLY A 80 28.64 -37.07 0.58
C GLY A 80 27.23 -37.07 -0.04
N ALA A 81 27.10 -36.69 -1.28
CA ALA A 81 25.80 -36.63 -1.95
C ALA A 81 25.21 -38.03 -2.18
N PRO A 82 23.90 -38.24 -1.95
CA PRO A 82 23.30 -39.57 -2.10
C PRO A 82 23.21 -40.04 -3.56
N ASN A 83 23.19 -39.09 -4.51
CA ASN A 83 23.01 -39.34 -5.94
C ASN A 83 24.33 -39.34 -6.74
N VAL A 84 25.51 -39.25 -6.08
CA VAL A 84 26.80 -39.32 -6.78
C VAL A 84 27.08 -40.74 -7.29
N ASP A 85 27.46 -40.88 -8.58
CA ASP A 85 27.86 -42.19 -9.16
C ASP A 85 28.92 -42.03 -10.25
N ALA A 86 29.59 -43.13 -10.59
CA ALA A 86 30.50 -43.18 -11.72
C ALA A 86 29.74 -43.01 -13.06
N GLY A 87 30.38 -42.41 -14.05
CA GLY A 87 29.78 -42.12 -15.36
C GLY A 87 29.00 -40.80 -15.43
N GLN A 88 28.92 -40.05 -14.34
CA GLN A 88 28.18 -38.79 -14.31
C GLN A 88 29.04 -37.60 -14.70
N HIS A 89 28.46 -36.68 -15.47
CA HIS A 89 28.98 -35.32 -15.66
C HIS A 89 28.39 -34.40 -14.58
N VAL A 90 29.26 -33.71 -13.82
CA VAL A 90 28.86 -32.98 -12.60
C VAL A 90 29.53 -31.61 -12.55
N ILE A 91 29.02 -30.74 -11.67
CA ILE A 91 29.63 -29.45 -11.39
C ILE A 91 30.77 -29.64 -10.39
N VAL A 92 31.96 -29.16 -10.70
CA VAL A 92 33.15 -29.24 -9.85
C VAL A 92 33.74 -27.88 -9.58
N ALA A 93 33.82 -27.51 -8.32
CA ALA A 93 34.61 -26.36 -7.86
C ALA A 93 36.06 -26.82 -7.60
N LYS A 94 36.99 -26.33 -8.42
CA LYS A 94 38.43 -26.66 -8.34
C LYS A 94 39.12 -26.05 -7.12
N VAL A 95 40.23 -26.57 -6.71
CA VAL A 95 41.11 -25.94 -5.68
C VAL A 95 41.44 -24.50 -6.09
N GLY A 96 41.27 -23.53 -5.20
CA GLY A 96 41.38 -22.11 -5.47
C GLY A 96 40.11 -21.45 -5.97
N GLY A 97 39.08 -22.27 -6.21
CA GLY A 97 37.76 -21.78 -6.58
C GLY A 97 37.07 -20.98 -5.46
N ARG A 98 36.07 -20.21 -5.86
CA ARG A 98 35.17 -19.46 -4.95
C ARG A 98 33.73 -19.79 -5.31
N LEU A 99 32.90 -19.91 -4.29
CA LEU A 99 31.46 -20.07 -4.37
C LEU A 99 30.77 -18.93 -3.62
N PRO A 100 29.49 -18.69 -3.85
CA PRO A 100 28.70 -17.67 -3.16
C PRO A 100 28.83 -17.80 -1.63
N GLY A 101 28.62 -16.68 -0.92
CA GLY A 101 28.82 -16.63 0.52
C GLY A 101 30.29 -16.61 0.97
N GLY A 102 31.23 -16.41 0.04
CA GLY A 102 32.65 -16.26 0.34
C GLY A 102 33.38 -17.59 0.59
N ILE A 103 32.78 -18.72 0.22
CA ILE A 103 33.35 -20.08 0.36
C ILE A 103 34.54 -20.22 -0.58
N LYS A 104 35.71 -20.59 0.00
CA LYS A 104 36.94 -20.83 -0.75
C LYS A 104 37.27 -22.32 -0.75
N ILE A 105 37.40 -22.88 -1.92
CA ILE A 105 37.75 -24.32 -2.09
C ILE A 105 39.24 -24.48 -1.90
N LYS A 106 39.59 -25.37 -0.98
CA LYS A 106 40.97 -25.69 -0.62
C LYS A 106 41.16 -27.22 -0.62
N ARG A 107 42.43 -27.66 -0.79
CA ARG A 107 42.76 -29.05 -0.52
C ARG A 107 42.43 -29.36 0.92
N ALA A 108 41.65 -30.41 1.15
CA ALA A 108 41.19 -30.82 2.47
C ALA A 108 41.48 -32.34 2.70
N LYS A 109 41.44 -32.73 3.97
CA LYS A 109 41.36 -34.18 4.31
C LYS A 109 40.03 -34.39 5.04
N LEU A 110 39.20 -35.23 4.46
CA LEU A 110 37.92 -35.62 5.03
C LEU A 110 38.03 -37.02 5.63
N ARG A 111 38.01 -37.10 6.95
CA ARG A 111 38.22 -38.38 7.69
C ARG A 111 39.41 -39.19 7.23
N GLY A 112 40.55 -38.53 6.95
CA GLY A 112 41.80 -39.17 6.52
C GLY A 112 42.04 -39.16 5.00
N GLU A 113 41.00 -39.16 4.20
CA GLU A 113 41.09 -39.16 2.73
C GLU A 113 41.22 -37.72 2.16
N ARG A 114 42.08 -37.61 1.13
CA ARG A 114 42.36 -36.35 0.44
C ARG A 114 41.22 -35.96 -0.46
N SER A 115 40.80 -34.66 -0.43
CA SER A 115 39.86 -34.09 -1.37
C SER A 115 40.43 -32.82 -2.02
N GLU A 116 40.51 -32.81 -3.35
CA GLU A 116 41.09 -31.74 -4.17
C GLU A 116 40.06 -31.03 -5.03
N GLY A 117 38.94 -30.67 -4.42
CA GLY A 117 37.83 -30.01 -5.04
C GLY A 117 36.53 -30.33 -4.30
N MET A 118 35.46 -29.87 -4.87
CA MET A 118 34.10 -30.10 -4.37
C MET A 118 33.16 -30.34 -5.55
N ILE A 119 32.40 -31.45 -5.51
CA ILE A 119 31.29 -31.67 -6.43
C ILE A 119 30.08 -30.92 -5.87
N CYS A 120 29.47 -30.05 -6.67
CA CYS A 120 28.50 -29.06 -6.18
C CYS A 120 27.06 -29.42 -6.54
N SER A 121 26.14 -29.05 -5.64
CA SER A 121 24.73 -28.92 -5.93
C SER A 121 24.43 -27.56 -6.58
N LEU A 122 23.22 -27.38 -7.10
CA LEU A 122 22.77 -26.07 -7.61
C LEU A 122 22.68 -25.00 -6.48
N GLN A 123 22.33 -25.42 -5.26
CA GLN A 123 22.24 -24.49 -4.12
C GLN A 123 23.63 -23.94 -3.73
N GLU A 124 24.67 -24.78 -3.82
CA GLU A 124 26.05 -24.36 -3.49
C GLU A 124 26.65 -23.38 -4.50
N ILE A 125 26.11 -23.34 -5.72
CA ILE A 125 26.46 -22.32 -6.71
C ILE A 125 25.51 -21.08 -6.68
N GLY A 126 24.63 -20.98 -5.68
CA GLY A 126 23.81 -19.79 -5.43
C GLY A 126 22.38 -19.85 -5.99
N ILE A 127 21.94 -20.98 -6.53
CA ILE A 127 20.54 -21.15 -6.97
C ILE A 127 19.65 -21.37 -5.75
N SER A 128 18.57 -20.56 -5.66
CA SER A 128 17.60 -20.70 -4.57
C SER A 128 16.95 -22.09 -4.55
N SER A 129 16.82 -22.69 -3.36
CA SER A 129 16.18 -24.00 -3.19
C SER A 129 14.73 -24.04 -3.73
N ASN A 130 14.07 -22.89 -3.80
CA ASN A 130 12.69 -22.82 -4.31
C ASN A 130 12.57 -23.12 -5.79
N VAL A 131 13.63 -22.91 -6.57
CA VAL A 131 13.64 -23.08 -8.03
C VAL A 131 14.47 -24.27 -8.51
N VAL A 132 15.16 -24.97 -7.59
CA VAL A 132 15.90 -26.19 -7.93
C VAL A 132 14.95 -27.31 -8.30
N PRO A 133 15.15 -28.03 -9.44
CA PRO A 133 14.35 -29.19 -9.80
C PRO A 133 14.33 -30.23 -8.69
N LYS A 134 13.18 -30.88 -8.44
CA LYS A 134 13.01 -31.85 -7.34
C LYS A 134 14.04 -32.98 -7.37
N ALA A 135 14.46 -33.40 -8.55
CA ALA A 135 15.45 -34.46 -8.73
C ALA A 135 16.83 -34.12 -8.11
N TYR A 136 17.16 -32.83 -7.98
CA TYR A 136 18.44 -32.33 -7.46
C TYR A 136 18.29 -31.58 -6.12
N GLU A 137 17.12 -31.60 -5.49
CA GLU A 137 16.84 -30.88 -4.25
C GLU A 137 17.76 -31.33 -3.11
N ASN A 138 18.06 -32.64 -3.03
CA ASN A 138 18.84 -33.27 -1.95
C ASN A 138 20.15 -33.91 -2.45
N GLY A 139 20.77 -33.38 -3.51
CA GLY A 139 21.97 -33.94 -4.07
C GLY A 139 22.76 -32.99 -4.94
N ILE A 140 23.76 -33.54 -5.60
CA ILE A 140 24.53 -32.84 -6.63
C ILE A 140 23.74 -32.71 -7.93
N PHE A 141 24.07 -31.69 -8.72
CA PHE A 141 23.55 -31.59 -10.08
C PHE A 141 24.33 -32.56 -11.02
N VAL A 142 23.58 -33.27 -11.82
CA VAL A 142 24.13 -34.21 -12.85
C VAL A 142 23.62 -33.70 -14.21
N PHE A 143 24.54 -33.45 -15.13
CA PHE A 143 24.20 -33.08 -16.50
C PHE A 143 23.50 -34.27 -17.19
N PRO A 144 22.33 -34.03 -17.84
CA PRO A 144 21.60 -35.11 -18.53
C PRO A 144 22.27 -35.58 -19.83
N THR A 145 23.17 -34.77 -20.37
CA THR A 145 23.92 -35.03 -21.59
C THR A 145 25.42 -34.95 -21.31
N GLU A 146 26.22 -35.61 -22.17
CA GLU A 146 27.67 -35.49 -22.11
C GLU A 146 28.11 -34.03 -22.35
N VAL A 147 29.00 -33.54 -21.49
CA VAL A 147 29.62 -32.21 -21.58
C VAL A 147 31.12 -32.45 -21.40
N GLU A 148 31.95 -31.84 -22.25
CA GLU A 148 33.41 -31.99 -22.19
C GLU A 148 33.95 -31.56 -20.81
N PRO A 149 34.69 -32.46 -20.12
CA PRO A 149 35.31 -32.12 -18.83
C PRO A 149 36.24 -30.90 -18.94
N GLY A 150 36.21 -30.03 -17.94
CA GLY A 150 36.96 -28.78 -17.94
C GLY A 150 36.23 -27.59 -18.57
N THR A 151 35.09 -27.82 -19.22
CA THR A 151 34.20 -26.72 -19.68
C THR A 151 33.76 -25.88 -18.50
N ASP A 152 33.68 -24.55 -18.67
CA ASP A 152 33.12 -23.65 -17.65
C ASP A 152 31.67 -24.06 -17.31
N ALA A 153 31.42 -24.36 -16.03
CA ALA A 153 30.14 -24.94 -15.62
C ALA A 153 29.00 -23.93 -15.70
N LEU A 154 29.26 -22.62 -15.48
CA LEU A 154 28.21 -21.61 -15.61
C LEU A 154 27.77 -21.46 -17.07
N THR A 155 28.70 -21.52 -18.00
CA THR A 155 28.40 -21.54 -19.44
C THR A 155 27.60 -22.77 -19.82
N ALA A 156 28.02 -23.96 -19.35
CA ALA A 156 27.32 -25.23 -19.64
C ALA A 156 25.91 -25.27 -19.03
N LEU A 157 25.66 -24.53 -17.96
CA LEU A 157 24.38 -24.39 -17.29
C LEU A 157 23.55 -23.20 -17.80
N TYR A 158 24.02 -22.44 -18.79
CA TYR A 158 23.36 -21.19 -19.25
C TYR A 158 23.13 -20.16 -18.10
N LEU A 159 24.02 -20.16 -17.10
CA LEU A 159 23.96 -19.25 -15.94
C LEU A 159 24.95 -18.09 -16.03
N ASN A 160 25.73 -17.97 -17.11
CA ASN A 160 26.61 -16.81 -17.34
C ASN A 160 25.78 -15.65 -17.90
N ASP A 161 24.95 -15.04 -17.04
CA ASP A 161 23.92 -14.07 -17.40
C ASP A 161 23.72 -13.04 -16.29
N GLN A 162 23.20 -11.87 -16.69
CA GLN A 162 22.74 -10.84 -15.79
C GLN A 162 21.22 -10.67 -15.96
N VAL A 163 20.49 -10.72 -14.87
CA VAL A 163 19.03 -10.66 -14.84
C VAL A 163 18.63 -9.35 -14.20
N MET A 164 17.80 -8.56 -14.89
CA MET A 164 17.19 -7.33 -14.38
C MET A 164 15.91 -7.67 -13.63
N GLU A 165 15.74 -7.16 -12.43
CA GLU A 165 14.47 -7.24 -11.71
C GLU A 165 13.66 -5.96 -11.96
N PHE A 166 12.54 -6.09 -12.68
CA PHE A 166 11.63 -4.99 -12.95
C PHE A 166 10.58 -4.87 -11.87
N ASP A 167 10.45 -3.67 -11.28
CA ASP A 167 9.27 -3.28 -10.52
C ASP A 167 8.24 -2.64 -11.45
N LEU A 168 7.19 -3.40 -11.76
CA LEU A 168 6.19 -3.04 -12.76
C LEU A 168 4.94 -2.47 -12.12
N THR A 169 4.62 -1.25 -12.47
CA THR A 169 3.32 -0.66 -12.15
C THR A 169 2.17 -1.43 -12.83
N PRO A 170 0.96 -1.44 -12.25
CA PRO A 170 -0.16 -2.21 -12.78
C PRO A 170 -0.57 -1.91 -14.22
N ASN A 171 -0.28 -0.71 -14.72
CA ASN A 171 -0.55 -0.29 -16.11
C ASN A 171 0.39 -0.92 -17.12
N ARG A 172 1.63 -1.29 -16.74
CA ARG A 172 2.64 -1.86 -17.64
C ARG A 172 2.57 -3.40 -17.70
N ALA A 173 1.35 -3.93 -17.90
CA ALA A 173 1.13 -5.37 -18.06
C ALA A 173 1.85 -5.96 -19.28
N ASP A 174 2.09 -5.17 -20.32
CA ASP A 174 2.88 -5.53 -21.51
C ASP A 174 4.29 -6.02 -21.15
N ALA A 175 4.94 -5.36 -20.20
CA ALA A 175 6.30 -5.70 -19.74
C ALA A 175 6.36 -6.93 -18.81
N LEU A 176 5.25 -7.62 -18.53
CA LEU A 176 5.24 -8.92 -17.82
C LEU A 176 5.65 -10.09 -18.73
N SER A 177 6.40 -9.80 -19.80
CA SER A 177 6.87 -10.78 -20.77
C SER A 177 8.19 -10.38 -21.40
N MET A 178 8.94 -11.37 -21.94
CA MET A 178 10.16 -11.10 -22.70
C MET A 178 9.88 -10.35 -23.99
N VAL A 179 8.84 -10.75 -24.73
CA VAL A 179 8.40 -10.10 -25.98
C VAL A 179 7.97 -8.66 -25.72
N GLY A 180 7.18 -8.42 -24.67
CA GLY A 180 6.77 -7.05 -24.30
C GLY A 180 7.95 -6.16 -23.91
N THR A 181 8.92 -6.73 -23.16
CA THR A 181 10.17 -6.03 -22.84
C THR A 181 10.99 -5.78 -24.12
N ALA A 182 11.03 -6.72 -25.05
CA ALA A 182 11.73 -6.55 -26.32
C ALA A 182 11.14 -5.42 -27.18
N TYR A 183 9.83 -5.25 -27.20
CA TYR A 183 9.18 -4.07 -27.84
C TYR A 183 9.63 -2.75 -27.21
N GLU A 184 9.74 -2.71 -25.88
CA GLU A 184 10.23 -1.54 -25.17
C GLU A 184 11.69 -1.22 -25.51
N VAL A 185 12.57 -2.22 -25.43
CA VAL A 185 14.00 -2.07 -25.76
C VAL A 185 14.19 -1.67 -27.23
N ALA A 186 13.44 -2.29 -28.15
CA ALA A 186 13.48 -1.95 -29.56
C ALA A 186 13.08 -0.48 -29.79
N ALA A 187 12.06 0.00 -29.10
CA ALA A 187 11.65 1.41 -29.15
C ALA A 187 12.74 2.35 -28.62
N LEU A 188 13.36 2.02 -27.49
CA LEU A 188 14.38 2.86 -26.84
C LEU A 188 15.68 3.00 -27.66
N TYR A 189 16.06 1.93 -28.37
CA TYR A 189 17.31 1.87 -29.13
C TYR A 189 17.11 1.93 -30.64
N GLN A 190 15.86 2.04 -31.09
CA GLN A 190 15.46 2.12 -32.50
C GLN A 190 16.02 0.92 -33.31
N THR A 191 15.96 -0.25 -32.74
CA THR A 191 16.40 -1.52 -33.32
C THR A 191 15.23 -2.36 -33.78
N GLU A 192 15.48 -3.28 -34.72
CA GLU A 192 14.48 -4.24 -35.15
C GLU A 192 14.34 -5.37 -34.11
N MET A 193 13.13 -5.87 -33.97
CA MET A 193 12.80 -6.99 -33.10
C MET A 193 12.59 -8.25 -33.92
N THR A 194 13.14 -9.39 -33.45
CA THR A 194 12.90 -10.72 -34.02
C THR A 194 11.76 -11.38 -33.25
N LYS A 195 10.73 -11.87 -33.92
CA LYS A 195 9.63 -12.61 -33.29
C LYS A 195 10.03 -14.08 -33.08
N PRO A 196 9.50 -14.72 -32.01
CA PRO A 196 9.65 -16.16 -31.83
C PRO A 196 9.08 -16.98 -32.99
N GLU A 197 9.67 -18.15 -33.29
CA GLU A 197 9.13 -19.09 -34.27
C GLU A 197 7.87 -19.77 -33.71
N THR A 198 6.79 -19.78 -34.49
CA THR A 198 5.49 -20.36 -34.11
C THR A 198 4.96 -21.41 -35.06
N GLN A 199 5.65 -21.64 -36.20
CA GLN A 199 5.16 -22.54 -37.23
C GLN A 199 5.50 -23.99 -36.91
N SER A 200 4.50 -24.81 -36.57
CA SER A 200 4.62 -26.27 -36.40
C SER A 200 4.19 -27.02 -37.68
N ASN A 201 4.66 -28.26 -37.83
CA ASN A 201 4.20 -29.15 -38.85
C ASN A 201 2.94 -29.89 -38.35
N GLU A 202 1.79 -29.59 -38.94
CA GLU A 202 0.53 -30.22 -38.57
C GLU A 202 0.36 -31.59 -39.26
N THR A 203 -0.29 -32.53 -38.55
CA THR A 203 -0.75 -33.79 -39.11
C THR A 203 -1.98 -33.59 -39.98
N SER A 204 -2.41 -34.64 -40.67
CA SER A 204 -3.68 -34.61 -41.45
C SER A 204 -4.93 -34.86 -40.61
N GLU A 205 -4.79 -35.16 -39.32
CA GLU A 205 -5.90 -35.38 -38.38
C GLU A 205 -6.38 -34.04 -37.82
N SER A 206 -7.70 -33.78 -37.91
CA SER A 206 -8.28 -32.54 -37.42
C SER A 206 -8.57 -32.61 -35.92
N ALA A 207 -8.14 -31.60 -35.18
CA ALA A 207 -8.43 -31.42 -33.74
C ALA A 207 -9.94 -31.34 -33.44
N THR A 208 -10.76 -30.92 -34.39
CA THR A 208 -12.24 -30.83 -34.26
C THR A 208 -12.92 -32.19 -34.12
N ASN A 209 -12.25 -33.31 -34.50
CA ASN A 209 -12.74 -34.67 -34.26
C ASN A 209 -12.47 -35.16 -32.83
N GLU A 210 -11.50 -34.53 -32.17
CA GLU A 210 -11.02 -34.91 -30.84
C GLU A 210 -11.52 -33.98 -29.72
N LEU A 211 -11.91 -32.74 -30.03
CA LEU A 211 -12.30 -31.74 -29.04
C LEU A 211 -13.35 -30.79 -29.60
N SER A 212 -14.29 -30.36 -28.75
CA SER A 212 -15.17 -29.20 -28.96
C SER A 212 -15.05 -28.21 -27.80
N VAL A 213 -15.24 -26.92 -28.09
CA VAL A 213 -15.17 -25.85 -27.08
C VAL A 213 -16.44 -25.00 -27.15
N THR A 214 -17.03 -24.74 -25.99
CA THR A 214 -18.20 -23.88 -25.82
C THR A 214 -17.99 -22.87 -24.71
N ILE A 215 -18.44 -21.64 -24.90
CA ILE A 215 -18.42 -20.57 -23.91
C ILE A 215 -19.88 -20.22 -23.55
N ASP A 216 -20.26 -20.39 -22.28
CA ASP A 216 -21.63 -20.07 -21.82
C ASP A 216 -21.82 -18.57 -21.58
N ASN A 217 -20.78 -17.86 -21.15
CA ASN A 217 -20.84 -16.42 -20.86
C ASN A 217 -19.74 -15.64 -21.61
N PRO A 218 -20.01 -15.15 -22.82
CA PRO A 218 -19.02 -14.40 -23.63
C PRO A 218 -18.58 -13.05 -23.01
N GLU A 219 -19.39 -12.45 -22.12
CA GLU A 219 -18.98 -11.22 -21.42
C GLU A 219 -17.85 -11.47 -20.42
N LYS A 220 -17.82 -12.65 -19.81
CA LYS A 220 -16.80 -13.07 -18.85
C LYS A 220 -15.63 -13.80 -19.48
N VAL A 221 -15.89 -14.45 -20.62
CA VAL A 221 -14.90 -15.19 -21.40
C VAL A 221 -15.04 -14.80 -22.86
N PRO A 222 -14.40 -13.70 -23.30
CA PRO A 222 -14.51 -13.25 -24.70
C PRO A 222 -14.00 -14.25 -25.73
N TYR A 223 -12.96 -15.02 -25.36
CA TYR A 223 -12.32 -15.95 -26.26
C TYR A 223 -11.66 -17.13 -25.51
N TYR A 224 -11.80 -18.31 -26.11
CA TYR A 224 -11.10 -19.52 -25.68
C TYR A 224 -10.64 -20.30 -26.90
N SER A 225 -9.40 -20.72 -26.87
CA SER A 225 -8.72 -21.44 -27.96
C SER A 225 -8.05 -22.68 -27.42
N ALA A 226 -8.11 -23.76 -28.13
CA ALA A 226 -7.45 -25.02 -27.81
C ALA A 226 -6.74 -25.62 -29.02
N ARG A 227 -5.57 -26.22 -28.80
CA ARG A 227 -4.84 -27.06 -29.75
C ARG A 227 -4.63 -28.44 -29.13
N VAL A 228 -4.60 -29.46 -29.95
CA VAL A 228 -4.35 -30.85 -29.54
C VAL A 228 -3.01 -31.33 -30.08
N VAL A 229 -2.18 -31.87 -29.19
CA VAL A 229 -0.86 -32.43 -29.52
C VAL A 229 -0.83 -33.85 -29.00
N LYS A 230 -0.65 -34.85 -29.90
CA LYS A 230 -0.58 -36.26 -29.57
C LYS A 230 0.86 -36.76 -29.48
N ASN A 231 1.03 -37.95 -28.89
CA ASN A 231 2.26 -38.68 -28.83
C ASN A 231 3.44 -37.91 -28.17
N VAL A 232 3.14 -37.06 -27.20
CA VAL A 232 4.19 -36.35 -26.45
C VAL A 232 4.99 -37.33 -25.59
N SER A 233 6.31 -37.11 -25.49
CA SER A 233 7.19 -37.79 -24.56
C SER A 233 7.52 -36.90 -23.38
N ILE A 234 7.14 -37.33 -22.18
CA ILE A 234 7.39 -36.55 -20.94
C ILE A 234 8.82 -36.85 -20.48
N GLU A 235 9.66 -35.80 -20.52
CA GLU A 235 11.07 -35.87 -20.15
C GLU A 235 11.47 -34.58 -19.40
N PRO A 236 12.62 -34.58 -18.71
CA PRO A 236 13.18 -33.30 -18.21
C PRO A 236 13.44 -32.34 -19.37
N SER A 237 13.14 -31.09 -19.20
CA SER A 237 13.44 -30.03 -20.18
C SER A 237 14.92 -29.93 -20.49
N PRO A 238 15.33 -29.53 -21.70
CA PRO A 238 16.70 -29.15 -21.99
C PRO A 238 17.27 -28.13 -20.99
N ILE A 239 18.57 -28.19 -20.71
CA ILE A 239 19.20 -27.31 -19.68
C ILE A 239 18.94 -25.83 -19.95
N TRP A 240 18.93 -25.39 -21.21
CA TRP A 240 18.68 -23.99 -21.55
C TRP A 240 17.28 -23.54 -21.20
N VAL A 241 16.23 -24.38 -21.31
CA VAL A 241 14.88 -24.11 -20.85
C VAL A 241 14.83 -24.03 -19.33
N GLN A 242 15.42 -25.03 -18.65
CA GLN A 242 15.49 -25.05 -17.19
C GLN A 242 16.19 -23.80 -16.65
N ALA A 243 17.32 -23.41 -17.25
CA ALA A 243 18.06 -22.22 -16.84
C ALA A 243 17.25 -20.92 -16.99
N ARG A 244 16.51 -20.76 -18.10
CA ARG A 244 15.64 -19.59 -18.31
C ARG A 244 14.51 -19.52 -17.28
N LEU A 245 13.88 -20.64 -16.97
CA LEU A 245 12.86 -20.73 -15.93
C LEU A 245 13.44 -20.43 -14.54
N ILE A 246 14.59 -21.02 -14.19
CA ILE A 246 15.29 -20.77 -12.92
C ILE A 246 15.63 -19.29 -12.78
N LYS A 247 16.17 -18.66 -13.82
CA LYS A 247 16.50 -17.23 -13.84
C LYS A 247 15.25 -16.35 -13.72
N ALA A 248 14.09 -16.83 -14.16
CA ALA A 248 12.80 -16.17 -14.01
C ALA A 248 12.06 -16.51 -12.70
N GLY A 249 12.67 -17.30 -11.81
CA GLY A 249 12.10 -17.64 -10.51
C GLY A 249 11.11 -18.81 -10.52
N ILE A 250 11.07 -19.59 -11.62
CA ILE A 250 10.16 -20.73 -11.78
C ILE A 250 10.94 -22.03 -11.66
N ARG A 251 10.41 -22.99 -10.89
CA ARG A 251 10.98 -24.34 -10.76
C ARG A 251 10.64 -25.19 -11.98
N PRO A 252 11.64 -25.74 -12.71
CA PRO A 252 11.40 -26.69 -13.77
C PRO A 252 10.78 -27.99 -13.24
N ILE A 253 9.88 -28.60 -14.02
CA ILE A 253 9.14 -29.82 -13.67
C ILE A 253 9.38 -30.90 -14.74
N ASN A 254 8.84 -30.70 -15.94
CA ASN A 254 9.04 -31.54 -17.12
C ASN A 254 8.84 -30.69 -18.39
N ASN A 255 9.23 -31.22 -19.53
CA ASN A 255 9.23 -30.48 -20.80
C ASN A 255 7.85 -29.88 -21.17
N VAL A 256 6.73 -30.56 -20.90
CA VAL A 256 5.38 -30.08 -21.24
C VAL A 256 4.98 -28.95 -20.32
N VAL A 257 5.08 -29.11 -19.01
CA VAL A 257 4.74 -28.06 -18.03
C VAL A 257 5.69 -26.87 -18.16
N ASP A 258 6.97 -27.11 -18.38
CA ASP A 258 7.97 -26.07 -18.54
C ASP A 258 7.75 -25.25 -19.80
N ILE A 259 7.28 -25.83 -20.90
CA ILE A 259 6.87 -25.11 -22.12
C ILE A 259 5.72 -24.16 -21.83
N SER A 260 4.71 -24.56 -21.04
CA SER A 260 3.63 -23.66 -20.69
C SER A 260 4.12 -22.43 -19.91
N ASN A 261 5.01 -22.66 -18.92
CA ASN A 261 5.64 -21.59 -18.15
C ASN A 261 6.60 -20.72 -18.99
N TYR A 262 7.33 -21.35 -19.90
CA TYR A 262 8.22 -20.67 -20.83
C TYR A 262 7.45 -19.69 -21.72
N VAL A 263 6.36 -20.14 -22.35
CA VAL A 263 5.53 -19.31 -23.23
C VAL A 263 4.78 -18.22 -22.44
N LEU A 264 4.35 -18.52 -21.20
CA LEU A 264 3.81 -17.53 -20.30
C LEU A 264 4.80 -16.37 -20.07
N LEU A 265 6.07 -16.67 -19.81
CA LEU A 265 7.12 -15.66 -19.63
C LEU A 265 7.52 -15.00 -20.96
N GLU A 266 7.49 -15.72 -22.04
CA GLU A 266 7.86 -15.24 -23.38
C GLU A 266 6.85 -14.22 -23.91
N TYR A 267 5.56 -14.55 -23.89
CA TYR A 267 4.46 -13.75 -24.46
C TYR A 267 3.62 -12.97 -23.46
N GLY A 268 3.70 -13.33 -22.17
CA GLY A 268 2.76 -12.80 -21.15
C GLY A 268 1.38 -13.42 -21.22
N GLN A 269 1.18 -14.44 -22.07
CA GLN A 269 -0.03 -15.21 -22.22
C GLN A 269 0.03 -16.48 -21.36
N PRO A 270 -0.74 -16.59 -20.28
CA PRO A 270 -0.81 -17.85 -19.54
C PRO A 270 -1.46 -18.93 -20.38
N LEU A 271 -0.81 -20.07 -20.43
CA LEU A 271 -1.32 -21.28 -21.05
C LEU A 271 -1.55 -22.33 -19.97
N HIS A 272 -2.55 -23.20 -20.17
CA HIS A 272 -2.70 -24.42 -19.39
C HIS A 272 -2.65 -25.64 -20.31
N MET A 273 -2.03 -26.72 -19.81
CA MET A 273 -1.91 -27.96 -20.55
C MET A 273 -2.65 -29.07 -19.78
N PHE A 274 -3.70 -29.58 -20.40
CA PHE A 274 -4.49 -30.70 -19.87
C PHE A 274 -3.98 -32.02 -20.44
N ASP A 275 -3.93 -33.06 -19.62
CA ASP A 275 -3.89 -34.42 -20.10
C ASP A 275 -5.24 -34.77 -20.77
N GLN A 276 -5.22 -34.96 -22.10
CA GLN A 276 -6.44 -35.18 -22.89
C GLN A 276 -7.22 -36.39 -22.43
N ASP A 277 -6.53 -37.49 -22.10
CA ASP A 277 -7.15 -38.74 -21.69
C ASP A 277 -7.83 -38.63 -20.32
N HIS A 278 -7.36 -37.72 -19.49
CA HIS A 278 -7.91 -37.42 -18.16
C HIS A 278 -8.99 -36.33 -18.17
N ILE A 279 -9.22 -35.59 -19.25
CA ILE A 279 -10.37 -34.67 -19.35
C ILE A 279 -11.69 -35.45 -19.18
N GLY A 280 -11.73 -36.72 -19.61
CA GLY A 280 -12.88 -37.59 -19.45
C GLY A 280 -14.00 -37.37 -20.46
N SER A 281 -13.86 -36.39 -21.36
CA SER A 281 -14.78 -36.10 -22.45
C SER A 281 -14.04 -35.48 -23.63
N LYS A 282 -14.73 -35.33 -24.77
CA LYS A 282 -14.26 -34.57 -25.93
C LYS A 282 -14.81 -33.14 -25.95
N GLU A 283 -15.19 -32.61 -24.81
CA GLU A 283 -15.83 -31.31 -24.68
C GLU A 283 -15.19 -30.47 -23.59
N ILE A 284 -14.96 -29.22 -23.89
CA ILE A 284 -14.60 -28.16 -22.92
C ILE A 284 -15.73 -27.14 -22.92
N VAL A 285 -16.32 -26.90 -21.73
CA VAL A 285 -17.33 -25.88 -21.50
C VAL A 285 -16.78 -24.88 -20.51
N VAL A 286 -16.58 -23.64 -20.96
CA VAL A 286 -16.13 -22.53 -20.11
C VAL A 286 -17.36 -21.78 -19.62
N ARG A 287 -17.59 -21.83 -18.31
CA ARG A 287 -18.81 -21.34 -17.68
C ARG A 287 -18.54 -20.69 -16.32
N GLN A 288 -19.54 -20.07 -15.76
CA GLN A 288 -19.51 -19.71 -14.35
C GLN A 288 -19.72 -20.96 -13.48
N ALA A 289 -19.12 -20.97 -12.30
CA ALA A 289 -19.32 -22.03 -11.34
C ALA A 289 -20.77 -22.03 -10.85
N LYS A 290 -21.26 -23.20 -10.42
CA LYS A 290 -22.53 -23.32 -9.70
C LYS A 290 -22.29 -22.95 -8.24
N ASP A 291 -23.30 -22.40 -7.58
CA ASP A 291 -23.16 -22.07 -6.17
C ASP A 291 -22.85 -23.33 -5.35
N GLU A 292 -21.88 -23.20 -4.43
CA GLU A 292 -21.36 -24.30 -3.61
C GLU A 292 -20.68 -25.45 -4.38
N GLU A 293 -20.40 -25.30 -5.66
CA GLU A 293 -19.61 -26.26 -6.43
C GLU A 293 -18.20 -26.36 -5.83
N THR A 294 -17.62 -27.55 -5.79
CA THR A 294 -16.27 -27.78 -5.28
C THR A 294 -15.37 -28.37 -6.34
N MET A 295 -14.08 -28.07 -6.26
CA MET A 295 -13.04 -28.72 -7.04
C MET A 295 -11.75 -28.85 -6.24
N THR A 296 -10.94 -29.85 -6.59
CA THR A 296 -9.58 -29.98 -6.04
C THR A 296 -8.57 -29.40 -7.01
N THR A 297 -7.82 -28.41 -6.56
CA THR A 297 -6.78 -27.74 -7.35
C THR A 297 -5.44 -28.51 -7.32
N LEU A 298 -4.49 -28.14 -8.22
CA LEU A 298 -3.16 -28.79 -8.35
C LEU A 298 -2.35 -28.82 -7.04
N ASP A 299 -2.63 -27.95 -6.09
CA ASP A 299 -2.04 -27.95 -4.75
C ASP A 299 -2.70 -28.96 -3.78
N ASN A 300 -3.58 -29.84 -4.28
CA ASN A 300 -4.36 -30.84 -3.54
C ASN A 300 -5.31 -30.28 -2.48
N ASN A 301 -5.73 -29.00 -2.60
CA ASN A 301 -6.72 -28.42 -1.73
C ASN A 301 -8.09 -28.40 -2.38
N GLU A 302 -9.12 -28.81 -1.62
CA GLU A 302 -10.50 -28.65 -2.05
C GLU A 302 -10.92 -27.19 -1.91
N ARG A 303 -11.49 -26.63 -3.00
CA ARG A 303 -11.93 -25.24 -3.08
C ARG A 303 -13.44 -25.18 -3.25
N LYS A 304 -14.10 -24.38 -2.38
CA LYS A 304 -15.53 -24.06 -2.53
C LYS A 304 -15.66 -22.85 -3.45
N LEU A 305 -16.41 -23.03 -4.52
CA LEU A 305 -16.63 -22.03 -5.56
C LEU A 305 -17.90 -21.24 -5.30
N VAL A 306 -18.03 -20.10 -5.96
CA VAL A 306 -19.22 -19.25 -5.97
C VAL A 306 -19.60 -18.95 -7.42
N ASP A 307 -20.84 -18.53 -7.65
CA ASP A 307 -21.42 -18.28 -8.98
C ASP A 307 -20.71 -17.20 -9.81
N THR A 308 -19.84 -16.39 -9.18
CA THR A 308 -19.00 -15.39 -9.86
C THR A 308 -17.67 -15.94 -10.35
N ASP A 309 -17.26 -17.14 -9.91
CA ASP A 309 -16.04 -17.78 -10.37
C ASP A 309 -16.22 -18.34 -11.78
N ILE A 310 -15.16 -18.30 -12.58
CA ILE A 310 -15.13 -18.90 -13.91
C ILE A 310 -14.44 -20.25 -13.80
N VAL A 311 -15.04 -21.29 -14.34
CA VAL A 311 -14.48 -22.65 -14.40
C VAL A 311 -14.40 -23.15 -15.83
N ILE A 312 -13.38 -23.98 -16.07
CA ILE A 312 -13.27 -24.81 -17.25
C ILE A 312 -13.79 -26.19 -16.87
N SER A 313 -14.75 -26.69 -17.60
CA SER A 313 -15.47 -27.94 -17.31
C SER A 313 -15.36 -28.90 -18.49
N ASN A 314 -15.41 -30.21 -18.20
CA ASN A 314 -15.54 -31.27 -19.21
C ASN A 314 -16.99 -31.53 -19.61
N GLY A 315 -17.93 -30.59 -19.37
CA GLY A 315 -19.35 -30.71 -19.56
C GLY A 315 -20.09 -31.33 -18.37
N GLN A 316 -19.42 -31.97 -17.43
CA GLN A 316 -19.97 -32.56 -16.21
C GLN A 316 -19.46 -31.89 -14.94
N GLU A 317 -18.16 -31.82 -14.77
CA GLU A 317 -17.50 -31.27 -13.59
C GLU A 317 -16.38 -30.26 -13.94
N PRO A 318 -15.99 -29.37 -13.02
CA PRO A 318 -14.93 -28.40 -13.24
C PRO A 318 -13.57 -29.12 -13.24
N ILE A 319 -12.75 -28.87 -14.26
CA ILE A 319 -11.40 -29.42 -14.42
C ILE A 319 -10.31 -28.37 -14.21
N ALA A 320 -10.67 -27.08 -14.20
CA ALA A 320 -9.77 -26.00 -13.83
C ALA A 320 -10.52 -24.76 -13.34
N LEU A 321 -9.88 -24.02 -12.45
CA LEU A 321 -10.33 -22.68 -12.05
C LEU A 321 -9.68 -21.69 -13.02
N ALA A 322 -10.51 -21.15 -13.92
CA ALA A 322 -10.04 -20.36 -15.07
C ALA A 322 -9.10 -19.21 -14.69
N GLY A 323 -7.95 -19.17 -15.33
CA GLY A 323 -6.94 -18.14 -15.14
C GLY A 323 -6.28 -18.09 -13.76
N VAL A 324 -6.58 -19.01 -12.85
CA VAL A 324 -6.03 -19.06 -11.49
C VAL A 324 -5.19 -20.32 -11.27
N MET A 325 -5.81 -21.51 -11.38
CA MET A 325 -5.10 -22.77 -11.12
C MET A 325 -5.83 -23.96 -11.75
N GLY A 326 -5.09 -24.89 -12.36
CA GLY A 326 -5.62 -26.15 -12.87
C GLY A 326 -6.17 -27.07 -11.77
N GLY A 327 -7.00 -28.01 -12.17
CA GLY A 327 -7.45 -29.11 -11.31
C GLY A 327 -6.47 -30.27 -11.33
N ASN A 328 -6.36 -31.01 -10.22
CA ASN A 328 -5.46 -32.15 -10.11
C ASN A 328 -5.88 -33.36 -10.97
N PHE A 329 -7.15 -33.41 -11.35
CA PHE A 329 -7.70 -34.53 -12.12
C PHE A 329 -7.15 -34.61 -13.56
N SER A 330 -6.92 -33.46 -14.19
CA SER A 330 -6.43 -33.33 -15.56
C SER A 330 -4.95 -32.89 -15.65
N GLU A 331 -4.18 -33.11 -14.59
CA GLU A 331 -2.76 -32.78 -14.52
C GLU A 331 -1.93 -33.62 -15.49
N VAL A 332 -0.94 -32.99 -16.11
CA VAL A 332 0.08 -33.66 -16.92
C VAL A 332 1.00 -34.48 -16.01
N THR A 333 1.08 -35.80 -16.26
CA THR A 333 1.85 -36.75 -15.49
C THR A 333 2.95 -37.38 -16.36
N GLU A 334 3.81 -38.22 -15.79
CA GLU A 334 4.80 -39.01 -16.55
C GLU A 334 4.17 -39.99 -17.56
N GLN A 335 2.87 -40.31 -17.43
CA GLN A 335 2.15 -41.19 -18.34
C GLN A 335 1.38 -40.46 -19.45
N THR A 336 1.33 -39.15 -19.40
CA THR A 336 0.61 -38.32 -20.38
C THR A 336 1.22 -38.51 -21.77
N THR A 337 0.36 -38.79 -22.75
CA THR A 337 0.76 -38.93 -24.16
C THR A 337 0.04 -37.96 -25.09
N ASN A 338 -1.10 -37.44 -24.67
CA ASN A 338 -1.90 -36.49 -25.46
C ASN A 338 -2.21 -35.26 -24.62
N VAL A 339 -2.00 -34.07 -25.18
CA VAL A 339 -2.12 -32.80 -24.49
C VAL A 339 -3.09 -31.88 -25.20
N VAL A 340 -3.95 -31.22 -24.44
CA VAL A 340 -4.76 -30.09 -24.90
C VAL A 340 -4.15 -28.81 -24.34
N ILE A 341 -3.75 -27.91 -25.23
CA ILE A 341 -3.18 -26.59 -24.88
C ILE A 341 -4.32 -25.59 -24.87
N GLU A 342 -4.50 -24.91 -23.75
CA GLU A 342 -5.45 -23.80 -23.56
C GLU A 342 -4.79 -22.46 -23.78
N GLY A 343 -5.43 -21.58 -24.56
CA GLY A 343 -5.15 -20.14 -24.57
C GLY A 343 -6.46 -19.38 -24.51
N ALA A 344 -6.62 -18.45 -23.55
CA ALA A 344 -7.91 -17.82 -23.33
C ALA A 344 -7.78 -16.33 -22.93
N ILE A 345 -8.91 -15.65 -23.00
CA ILE A 345 -9.12 -14.30 -22.44
C ILE A 345 -10.24 -14.41 -21.42
N PHE A 346 -9.95 -14.03 -20.17
CA PHE A 346 -10.92 -13.98 -19.09
C PHE A 346 -11.13 -12.54 -18.61
N ASP A 347 -12.30 -12.24 -18.06
CA ASP A 347 -12.59 -10.95 -17.43
C ASP A 347 -11.62 -10.68 -16.26
N PRO A 348 -10.76 -9.63 -16.34
CA PRO A 348 -9.72 -9.37 -15.35
C PRO A 348 -10.25 -9.19 -13.93
N VAL A 349 -11.45 -8.60 -13.80
CA VAL A 349 -12.09 -8.34 -12.51
C VAL A 349 -12.53 -9.65 -11.85
N SER A 350 -13.14 -10.56 -12.62
CA SER A 350 -13.54 -11.88 -12.13
C SER A 350 -12.33 -12.69 -11.63
N ILE A 351 -11.25 -12.74 -12.42
CA ILE A 351 -10.02 -13.45 -12.00
C ILE A 351 -9.43 -12.83 -10.72
N ARG A 352 -9.37 -11.52 -10.62
CA ARG A 352 -8.88 -10.84 -9.42
C ARG A 352 -9.72 -11.16 -8.18
N HIS A 353 -11.04 -11.17 -8.30
CA HIS A 353 -11.93 -11.49 -7.18
C HIS A 353 -11.75 -12.93 -6.73
N THR A 354 -11.74 -13.88 -7.65
CA THR A 354 -11.53 -15.31 -7.37
C THR A 354 -10.17 -15.55 -6.72
N SER A 355 -9.09 -15.03 -7.30
CA SER A 355 -7.73 -15.14 -6.78
C SER A 355 -7.61 -14.61 -5.33
N ARG A 356 -8.17 -13.42 -5.06
CA ARG A 356 -8.14 -12.80 -3.73
C ARG A 356 -9.00 -13.57 -2.72
N ARG A 357 -10.21 -13.94 -3.08
CA ARG A 357 -11.13 -14.67 -2.19
C ARG A 357 -10.56 -16.02 -1.77
N LEU A 358 -9.94 -16.73 -2.68
CA LEU A 358 -9.32 -18.04 -2.41
C LEU A 358 -7.90 -17.94 -1.88
N ASN A 359 -7.32 -16.72 -1.82
CA ASN A 359 -5.92 -16.46 -1.48
C ASN A 359 -4.96 -17.28 -2.35
N LEU A 360 -5.26 -17.38 -3.66
CA LEU A 360 -4.49 -18.10 -4.67
C LEU A 360 -3.90 -17.11 -5.67
N ARG A 361 -2.66 -16.74 -5.48
CA ARG A 361 -1.93 -15.88 -6.41
C ARG A 361 -0.94 -16.73 -7.21
N SER A 362 -1.15 -16.77 -8.52
CA SER A 362 -0.27 -17.46 -9.48
C SER A 362 0.29 -16.47 -10.51
N GLU A 363 1.30 -16.90 -11.27
CA GLU A 363 1.83 -16.13 -12.41
C GLU A 363 0.74 -15.91 -13.48
N ALA A 364 -0.18 -16.87 -13.65
CA ALA A 364 -1.32 -16.75 -14.54
C ALA A 364 -2.31 -15.70 -14.03
N SER A 365 -2.78 -15.81 -12.77
CA SER A 365 -3.74 -14.85 -12.21
C SER A 365 -3.20 -13.42 -12.17
N SER A 366 -1.90 -13.26 -11.92
CA SER A 366 -1.21 -11.96 -11.90
C SER A 366 -1.19 -11.27 -13.27
N ARG A 367 -1.24 -12.04 -14.37
CA ARG A 367 -1.35 -11.51 -15.74
C ARG A 367 -2.79 -11.29 -16.14
N PHE A 368 -3.67 -12.27 -15.93
CA PHE A 368 -5.08 -12.15 -16.28
C PHE A 368 -5.75 -10.96 -15.57
N GLU A 369 -5.47 -10.72 -14.29
CA GLU A 369 -6.06 -9.60 -13.53
C GLU A 369 -5.67 -8.20 -14.07
N LYS A 370 -4.56 -8.11 -14.84
CA LYS A 370 -4.10 -6.89 -15.49
C LYS A 370 -4.56 -6.79 -16.96
N GLY A 371 -5.07 -7.90 -17.51
CA GLY A 371 -5.54 -8.01 -18.87
C GLY A 371 -4.48 -8.54 -19.84
N ILE A 372 -4.93 -9.43 -20.72
CA ILE A 372 -4.09 -10.13 -21.72
C ILE A 372 -4.13 -9.36 -23.06
N ALA A 373 -3.00 -9.35 -23.75
CA ALA A 373 -2.90 -8.85 -25.12
C ALA A 373 -3.61 -9.81 -26.10
N THR A 374 -4.72 -9.35 -26.69
CA THR A 374 -5.53 -10.22 -27.58
C THR A 374 -4.78 -10.68 -28.82
N GLU A 375 -3.84 -9.87 -29.31
CA GLU A 375 -2.98 -10.19 -30.47
C GLU A 375 -2.06 -11.39 -30.23
N PHE A 376 -1.74 -11.73 -28.98
CA PHE A 376 -0.76 -12.78 -28.64
C PHE A 376 -1.38 -14.11 -28.24
N VAL A 377 -2.70 -14.20 -28.04
CA VAL A 377 -3.32 -15.43 -27.53
C VAL A 377 -3.05 -16.63 -28.43
N ASP A 378 -3.39 -16.49 -29.71
CA ASP A 378 -3.24 -17.56 -30.68
C ASP A 378 -1.77 -17.81 -31.07
N GLU A 379 -0.97 -16.73 -31.13
CA GLU A 379 0.47 -16.82 -31.40
C GLU A 379 1.21 -17.58 -30.29
N ALA A 380 0.84 -17.35 -29.02
CA ALA A 380 1.40 -18.09 -27.88
C ALA A 380 1.03 -19.58 -27.87
N VAL A 381 -0.22 -19.91 -28.23
CA VAL A 381 -0.65 -21.31 -28.36
C VAL A 381 0.12 -22.02 -29.50
N ASP A 382 0.30 -21.35 -30.65
CA ASP A 382 1.08 -21.89 -31.75
C ASP A 382 2.58 -22.04 -31.39
N ARG A 383 3.12 -21.09 -30.61
CA ARG A 383 4.47 -21.19 -30.05
C ARG A 383 4.63 -22.44 -29.16
N ALA A 384 3.65 -22.72 -28.31
CA ALA A 384 3.66 -23.93 -27.48
C ALA A 384 3.58 -25.20 -28.33
N CYS A 385 2.77 -25.21 -29.39
CA CYS A 385 2.75 -26.35 -30.35
C CYS A 385 4.12 -26.57 -30.98
N TYR A 386 4.76 -25.50 -31.46
CA TYR A 386 6.10 -25.57 -32.02
C TYR A 386 7.11 -26.18 -31.01
N LEU A 387 7.11 -25.65 -29.78
CA LEU A 387 8.03 -26.16 -28.75
C LEU A 387 7.73 -27.59 -28.31
N LEU A 388 6.47 -28.02 -28.24
CA LEU A 388 6.13 -29.43 -27.97
C LEU A 388 6.58 -30.38 -29.10
N GLN A 389 6.51 -29.94 -30.35
CA GLN A 389 7.05 -30.71 -31.47
C GLN A 389 8.56 -30.85 -31.37
N GLU A 390 9.29 -29.79 -31.06
CA GLU A 390 10.75 -29.78 -31.00
C GLU A 390 11.31 -30.47 -29.74
N LEU A 391 10.64 -30.32 -28.59
CA LEU A 391 11.20 -30.68 -27.27
C LEU A 391 10.47 -31.86 -26.61
N ALA A 392 9.30 -32.26 -27.11
CA ALA A 392 8.54 -33.36 -26.55
C ALA A 392 8.11 -34.37 -27.62
N SER A 393 8.66 -34.28 -28.84
CA SER A 393 8.31 -35.16 -29.98
C SER A 393 6.80 -35.18 -30.33
N GLY A 394 6.07 -34.14 -29.95
CA GLY A 394 4.62 -34.05 -30.11
C GLY A 394 4.17 -33.96 -31.56
N GLU A 395 3.07 -34.60 -31.90
CA GLU A 395 2.38 -34.53 -33.19
C GLU A 395 1.21 -33.54 -33.11
N VAL A 396 1.35 -32.38 -33.71
CA VAL A 396 0.35 -31.28 -33.68
C VAL A 396 -0.77 -31.62 -34.66
N LEU A 397 -2.03 -31.72 -34.14
CA LEU A 397 -3.20 -31.94 -34.98
C LEU A 397 -3.52 -30.66 -35.81
N GLN A 398 -4.07 -30.95 -37.04
CA GLN A 398 -4.54 -29.88 -37.89
C GLN A 398 -5.74 -29.12 -37.22
N ASP A 399 -5.89 -27.89 -37.55
CA ASP A 399 -6.95 -26.97 -37.09
C ASP A 399 -6.82 -26.58 -35.59
N ARG A 400 -7.42 -25.49 -35.32
CA ARG A 400 -7.61 -24.92 -33.95
C ARG A 400 -9.07 -25.08 -33.57
N VAL A 401 -9.35 -25.44 -32.33
CA VAL A 401 -10.73 -25.47 -31.80
C VAL A 401 -10.93 -24.23 -30.96
N SER A 402 -11.82 -23.34 -31.35
CA SER A 402 -12.02 -22.08 -30.64
C SER A 402 -13.49 -21.69 -30.51
N SER A 403 -13.80 -20.86 -29.52
CA SER A 403 -15.10 -20.27 -29.29
C SER A 403 -14.92 -18.81 -28.86
N GLY A 404 -15.86 -17.93 -29.21
CA GLY A 404 -15.80 -16.51 -28.92
C GLY A 404 -15.13 -15.68 -30.04
N ASP A 405 -14.75 -14.44 -29.69
CA ASP A 405 -14.16 -13.48 -30.60
C ASP A 405 -12.98 -12.75 -29.92
N LEU A 406 -11.84 -12.69 -30.58
CA LEU A 406 -10.67 -11.95 -30.15
C LEU A 406 -10.89 -10.43 -30.16
N GLY A 407 -11.87 -9.91 -30.90
CA GLY A 407 -12.16 -8.50 -31.04
C GLY A 407 -11.10 -7.76 -31.88
N SER A 408 -11.03 -6.44 -31.70
CA SER A 408 -10.05 -5.62 -32.40
C SER A 408 -8.69 -5.69 -31.72
N PHE A 409 -7.62 -5.83 -32.51
CA PHE A 409 -6.24 -5.79 -32.02
C PHE A 409 -5.71 -4.37 -31.83
N VAL A 410 -6.47 -3.35 -32.22
CA VAL A 410 -6.06 -1.94 -32.11
C VAL A 410 -7.19 -1.06 -31.60
N THR A 411 -6.81 -0.01 -30.86
CA THR A 411 -7.67 1.06 -30.41
C THR A 411 -7.23 2.36 -31.06
N PRO A 412 -8.02 2.99 -31.94
CA PRO A 412 -7.66 4.27 -32.58
C PRO A 412 -7.89 5.43 -31.61
N ILE A 413 -6.89 6.29 -31.45
CA ILE A 413 -6.96 7.52 -30.62
C ILE A 413 -6.47 8.71 -31.45
N ASP A 414 -7.24 9.79 -31.47
CA ASP A 414 -6.91 11.02 -32.16
C ASP A 414 -6.17 12.02 -31.29
N ILE A 415 -5.07 12.58 -31.79
CA ILE A 415 -4.25 13.58 -31.11
C ILE A 415 -3.70 14.61 -32.12
N THR A 416 -3.30 15.78 -31.65
CA THR A 416 -2.60 16.79 -32.47
C THR A 416 -1.26 17.14 -31.85
N ALA A 417 -0.26 17.50 -32.68
CA ALA A 417 1.03 17.96 -32.21
C ALA A 417 0.91 19.22 -31.33
N GLU A 418 -0.04 20.10 -31.62
CA GLU A 418 -0.32 21.27 -30.80
C GLU A 418 -0.68 20.86 -29.35
N LYS A 419 -1.59 19.87 -29.20
CA LYS A 419 -1.99 19.38 -27.86
C LYS A 419 -0.82 18.74 -27.12
N VAL A 420 0.00 17.92 -27.77
CA VAL A 420 1.21 17.31 -27.21
C VAL A 420 2.14 18.40 -26.70
N ASN A 421 2.53 19.33 -27.59
CA ASN A 421 3.48 20.39 -27.28
C ASN A 421 2.99 21.32 -26.17
N LYS A 422 1.71 21.69 -26.18
CA LYS A 422 1.10 22.54 -25.16
C LYS A 422 1.08 21.88 -23.79
N THR A 423 0.91 20.53 -23.74
CA THR A 423 0.83 19.81 -22.48
C THR A 423 2.22 19.58 -21.86
N ILE A 424 3.21 19.19 -22.67
CA ILE A 424 4.55 18.84 -22.19
C ILE A 424 5.47 20.07 -22.12
N GLY A 425 5.24 21.07 -22.96
CA GLY A 425 6.13 22.23 -23.12
C GLY A 425 7.22 22.03 -24.16
N PHE A 426 7.07 21.03 -25.04
CA PHE A 426 7.95 20.80 -26.18
C PHE A 426 7.56 21.61 -27.43
N ASN A 427 8.34 21.46 -28.48
CA ASN A 427 8.07 22.01 -29.79
C ASN A 427 8.37 20.98 -30.89
N LEU A 428 7.76 19.80 -30.76
CA LEU A 428 7.95 18.67 -31.66
C LEU A 428 7.08 18.84 -32.92
N SER A 429 7.61 18.46 -34.08
CA SER A 429 6.88 18.36 -35.35
C SER A 429 5.99 17.10 -35.35
N ASN A 430 5.03 17.07 -36.31
CA ASN A 430 4.24 15.86 -36.55
C ASN A 430 5.10 14.65 -36.87
N ASP A 431 6.19 14.83 -37.64
CA ASP A 431 7.08 13.75 -38.06
C ASP A 431 7.85 13.17 -36.89
N GLU A 432 8.31 13.99 -35.93
CA GLU A 432 8.99 13.54 -34.69
C GLU A 432 8.04 12.75 -33.83
N ILE A 433 6.82 13.24 -33.61
CA ILE A 433 5.79 12.53 -32.84
C ILE A 433 5.40 11.21 -33.51
N GLN A 434 5.22 11.20 -34.84
CA GLN A 434 4.96 9.95 -35.57
C GLN A 434 6.15 8.97 -35.48
N SER A 435 7.38 9.49 -35.48
CA SER A 435 8.55 8.64 -35.30
C SER A 435 8.55 7.93 -33.96
N ILE A 436 8.19 8.64 -32.88
CA ILE A 436 8.08 8.05 -31.53
C ILE A 436 7.02 6.94 -31.52
N PHE A 437 5.84 7.17 -32.07
CA PHE A 437 4.81 6.13 -32.11
C PHE A 437 5.22 4.92 -32.97
N ARG A 438 5.93 5.15 -34.09
CA ARG A 438 6.50 4.03 -34.89
C ARG A 438 7.54 3.22 -34.13
N GLN A 439 8.38 3.86 -33.33
CA GLN A 439 9.35 3.16 -32.47
C GLN A 439 8.63 2.24 -31.47
N LEU A 440 7.48 2.69 -30.92
CA LEU A 440 6.62 1.88 -30.06
C LEU A 440 5.82 0.79 -30.80
N GLY A 441 5.95 0.72 -32.14
CA GLY A 441 5.16 -0.19 -32.96
C GLY A 441 3.69 0.21 -33.12
N PHE A 442 3.37 1.51 -32.98
CA PHE A 442 2.03 2.02 -33.19
C PHE A 442 1.89 2.55 -34.62
N GLU A 443 0.91 2.04 -35.34
CA GLU A 443 0.58 2.57 -36.65
C GLU A 443 -0.10 3.93 -36.55
N THR A 444 0.26 4.87 -37.45
CA THR A 444 -0.26 6.22 -37.41
C THR A 444 -0.75 6.68 -38.76
N THR A 445 -1.82 7.47 -38.77
CA THR A 445 -2.37 8.12 -39.97
C THR A 445 -2.58 9.61 -39.73
N LEU A 446 -1.92 10.47 -40.49
CA LEU A 446 -2.09 11.93 -40.42
C LEU A 446 -3.15 12.41 -41.41
N LYS A 447 -4.18 13.13 -40.93
CA LYS A 447 -5.21 13.82 -41.75
C LYS A 447 -5.30 15.28 -41.31
N GLY A 448 -4.73 16.17 -42.11
CA GLY A 448 -4.61 17.58 -41.73
C GLY A 448 -3.71 17.75 -40.53
N GLU A 449 -4.20 18.26 -39.43
CA GLU A 449 -3.46 18.40 -38.14
C GLU A 449 -3.74 17.27 -37.17
N THR A 450 -4.69 16.38 -37.45
CA THR A 450 -5.06 15.27 -36.58
C THR A 450 -4.28 14.03 -36.95
N LEU A 451 -3.59 13.48 -35.97
CA LEU A 451 -2.88 12.21 -36.00
C LEU A 451 -3.74 11.15 -35.33
N THR A 452 -4.21 10.16 -36.09
CA THR A 452 -4.86 8.97 -35.54
C THR A 452 -3.77 7.95 -35.23
N VAL A 453 -3.67 7.51 -34.00
CA VAL A 453 -2.72 6.51 -33.52
C VAL A 453 -3.48 5.22 -33.24
N ASN A 454 -3.12 4.14 -33.90
CA ASN A 454 -3.66 2.81 -33.69
C ASN A 454 -2.85 2.10 -32.58
N VAL A 455 -3.35 2.15 -31.36
CA VAL A 455 -2.70 1.55 -30.18
C VAL A 455 -2.93 0.04 -30.20
N PRO A 456 -1.88 -0.82 -30.19
CA PRO A 456 -2.03 -2.25 -30.20
C PRO A 456 -2.56 -2.81 -28.89
N SER A 457 -3.20 -3.96 -28.91
CA SER A 457 -3.89 -4.57 -27.77
C SER A 457 -2.98 -4.93 -26.57
N ARG A 458 -1.66 -5.03 -26.78
CA ARG A 458 -0.70 -5.21 -25.68
C ARG A 458 -0.61 -3.98 -24.76
N ARG A 459 -0.91 -2.77 -25.25
CA ARG A 459 -0.89 -1.51 -24.50
C ARG A 459 -2.30 -1.12 -24.08
N LYS A 460 -2.90 -1.93 -23.22
CA LYS A 460 -4.26 -1.71 -22.67
C LYS A 460 -4.35 -0.49 -21.74
N ASP A 461 -3.24 -0.02 -21.25
CA ASP A 461 -3.10 1.18 -20.45
C ASP A 461 -3.38 2.47 -21.24
N ILE A 462 -3.20 2.44 -22.56
CA ILE A 462 -3.37 3.62 -23.43
C ILE A 462 -4.80 3.63 -23.96
N THR A 463 -5.64 4.49 -23.40
CA THR A 463 -7.08 4.57 -23.70
C THR A 463 -7.54 5.97 -24.11
N ILE A 464 -6.80 7.00 -23.72
CA ILE A 464 -7.09 8.41 -24.00
C ILE A 464 -5.86 9.11 -24.57
N LYS A 465 -6.06 10.30 -25.10
CA LYS A 465 -4.97 11.11 -25.72
C LYS A 465 -3.90 11.54 -24.71
N GLU A 466 -4.24 11.66 -23.43
CA GLU A 466 -3.29 11.98 -22.37
C GLU A 466 -2.26 10.87 -22.20
N ASP A 467 -2.67 9.59 -22.33
CA ASP A 467 -1.75 8.45 -22.30
C ASP A 467 -0.76 8.49 -23.48
N LEU A 468 -1.24 8.88 -24.68
CA LEU A 468 -0.34 9.08 -25.83
C LEU A 468 0.66 10.22 -25.62
N ILE A 469 0.28 11.28 -24.90
CA ILE A 469 1.18 12.37 -24.55
C ILE A 469 2.27 11.87 -23.60
N GLU A 470 1.93 11.01 -22.65
CA GLU A 470 2.91 10.37 -21.77
C GLU A 470 3.92 9.53 -22.56
N GLU A 471 3.44 8.72 -23.50
CA GLU A 471 4.33 7.93 -24.36
C GLU A 471 5.32 8.82 -25.14
N VAL A 472 4.87 9.95 -25.67
CA VAL A 472 5.76 10.92 -26.35
C VAL A 472 6.79 11.48 -25.37
N ALA A 473 6.35 11.87 -24.16
CA ALA A 473 7.22 12.47 -23.16
C ALA A 473 8.30 11.50 -22.67
N ARG A 474 7.93 10.24 -22.35
CA ARG A 474 8.87 9.26 -21.81
C ARG A 474 9.91 8.79 -22.85
N ILE A 475 9.50 8.60 -24.12
CA ILE A 475 10.43 8.17 -25.19
C ILE A 475 11.33 9.31 -25.62
N TYR A 476 10.81 10.53 -25.76
CA TYR A 476 11.63 11.72 -26.04
C TYR A 476 12.62 11.97 -24.90
N GLY A 477 12.20 11.84 -23.67
CA GLY A 477 12.96 11.94 -22.42
C GLY A 477 12.45 13.05 -21.51
N TYR A 478 12.10 12.69 -20.29
CA TYR A 478 11.72 13.66 -19.27
C TYR A 478 12.83 14.65 -18.92
N ASP A 479 14.09 14.24 -19.07
CA ASP A 479 15.26 15.07 -18.82
C ASP A 479 15.39 16.23 -19.84
N GLU A 480 14.76 16.09 -21.02
CA GLU A 480 14.73 17.11 -22.07
C GLU A 480 13.65 18.18 -21.86
N ILE A 481 12.78 18.01 -20.85
CA ILE A 481 11.73 18.98 -20.54
C ILE A 481 12.36 20.25 -19.99
N PRO A 482 12.21 21.41 -20.68
CA PRO A 482 12.82 22.65 -20.22
C PRO A 482 12.19 23.13 -18.92
N SER A 483 13.01 23.40 -17.92
CA SER A 483 12.56 24.07 -16.69
C SER A 483 12.19 25.53 -17.03
N SER A 484 10.94 25.88 -16.95
CA SER A 484 10.45 27.23 -17.20
C SER A 484 9.54 27.71 -16.07
N LEU A 485 9.52 29.04 -15.87
CA LEU A 485 8.53 29.63 -15.00
C LEU A 485 7.15 29.62 -15.72
N PRO A 486 6.04 29.49 -14.98
CA PRO A 486 4.71 29.61 -15.55
C PRO A 486 4.57 30.94 -16.30
N VAL A 487 4.39 30.88 -17.62
CA VAL A 487 4.28 32.07 -18.46
C VAL A 487 2.83 32.58 -18.53
N PHE A 488 1.87 31.71 -18.20
CA PHE A 488 0.44 31.99 -18.30
C PHE A 488 -0.24 31.69 -16.96
N GLY A 489 -0.57 32.72 -16.28
CA GLY A 489 -1.44 32.75 -15.13
C GLY A 489 -1.65 34.20 -14.76
N GLU A 490 -2.87 34.60 -14.57
CA GLU A 490 -3.12 35.76 -13.72
C GLU A 490 -2.38 35.48 -12.43
N VAL A 491 -1.42 36.33 -12.11
CA VAL A 491 -0.78 36.31 -10.79
C VAL A 491 -1.87 36.67 -9.79
N THR A 492 -2.60 35.65 -9.37
CA THR A 492 -3.47 35.82 -8.21
C THR A 492 -2.56 35.98 -7.00
N SER A 493 -2.67 37.10 -6.30
CA SER A 493 -2.01 37.22 -4.99
C SER A 493 -2.47 36.06 -4.13
N GLY A 494 -1.52 35.21 -3.73
CA GLY A 494 -1.81 34.12 -2.80
C GLY A 494 -2.31 34.70 -1.50
N GLU A 495 -3.53 34.34 -1.08
CA GLU A 495 -4.13 34.74 0.17
C GLU A 495 -4.52 33.51 0.98
N LEU A 496 -4.37 33.60 2.27
CA LEU A 496 -4.86 32.55 3.15
C LEU A 496 -6.40 32.64 3.23
N THR A 497 -7.05 31.49 3.20
CA THR A 497 -8.48 31.43 3.48
C THR A 497 -8.75 31.84 4.94
N ASP A 498 -9.96 32.26 5.25
CA ASP A 498 -10.38 32.58 6.61
C ASP A 498 -10.11 31.40 7.59
N ARG A 499 -10.42 30.19 7.18
CA ARG A 499 -10.10 28.98 7.96
C ARG A 499 -8.59 28.86 8.24
N GLN A 500 -7.74 29.11 7.27
CA GLN A 500 -6.28 29.05 7.46
C GLN A 500 -5.79 30.15 8.41
N HIS A 501 -6.34 31.35 8.34
CA HIS A 501 -6.05 32.44 9.30
C HIS A 501 -6.45 32.03 10.72
N LYS A 502 -7.69 31.58 10.91
CA LYS A 502 -8.18 31.10 12.19
C LYS A 502 -7.34 29.97 12.76
N THR A 503 -6.96 28.98 11.91
CA THR A 503 -6.11 27.87 12.30
C THR A 503 -4.75 28.33 12.81
N ARG A 504 -4.09 29.28 12.11
CA ARG A 504 -2.79 29.83 12.54
C ARG A 504 -2.95 30.57 13.88
N THR A 505 -3.92 31.46 13.99
CA THR A 505 -4.21 32.17 15.22
C THR A 505 -4.46 31.25 16.40
N LEU A 506 -5.21 30.16 16.19
CA LEU A 506 -5.46 29.14 17.20
C LEU A 506 -4.18 28.43 17.64
N LYS A 507 -3.36 27.97 16.70
CA LYS A 507 -2.08 27.31 17.02
C LYS A 507 -1.15 28.25 17.80
N GLU A 508 -0.95 29.46 17.33
CA GLU A 508 -0.12 30.47 18.00
C GLU A 508 -0.65 30.79 19.40
N THR A 509 -1.97 30.77 19.58
CA THR A 509 -2.63 31.03 20.89
C THR A 509 -2.33 29.86 21.86
N LEU A 510 -2.47 28.62 21.43
CA LEU A 510 -2.19 27.44 22.25
C LEU A 510 -0.71 27.32 22.60
N GLU A 511 0.17 27.57 21.64
CA GLU A 511 1.61 27.60 21.85
C GLU A 511 2.00 28.74 22.80
N GLY A 512 1.41 29.92 22.65
CA GLY A 512 1.57 31.06 23.56
C GLY A 512 1.05 30.76 24.96
N ALA A 513 0.07 29.86 25.10
CA ALA A 513 -0.43 29.37 26.39
C ALA A 513 0.46 28.23 26.95
N GLY A 514 1.55 27.88 26.28
CA GLY A 514 2.54 26.88 26.72
C GLY A 514 2.19 25.43 26.38
N LEU A 515 1.30 25.17 25.43
CA LEU A 515 1.04 23.83 24.94
C LEU A 515 1.93 23.51 23.74
N ASN A 516 2.26 22.24 23.54
CA ASN A 516 2.98 21.74 22.37
C ASN A 516 2.02 20.97 21.47
N GLN A 517 2.13 21.13 20.17
CA GLN A 517 1.35 20.35 19.21
C GLN A 517 1.79 18.90 19.22
N ALA A 518 0.82 18.00 19.29
CA ALA A 518 1.00 16.57 19.06
C ALA A 518 0.26 16.18 17.79
N ILE A 519 0.74 15.12 17.13
CA ILE A 519 0.08 14.43 16.04
C ILE A 519 0.07 12.97 16.41
N THR A 520 -1.11 12.42 16.64
CA THR A 520 -1.26 11.05 17.09
C THR A 520 -1.94 10.19 16.02
N TYR A 521 -1.91 8.87 16.22
CA TYR A 521 -2.43 7.93 15.25
C TYR A 521 -3.96 7.95 15.21
N SER A 522 -4.56 7.78 14.02
CA SER A 522 -6.03 7.80 13.86
C SER A 522 -6.69 6.48 14.23
N LEU A 523 -5.92 5.41 14.40
CA LEU A 523 -6.41 4.09 14.76
C LEU A 523 -6.12 3.81 16.24
N VAL A 524 -7.11 3.31 16.94
CA VAL A 524 -7.07 2.87 18.34
C VAL A 524 -7.47 1.40 18.44
N SER A 525 -7.35 0.81 19.63
CA SER A 525 -7.96 -0.49 19.89
C SER A 525 -9.49 -0.39 19.87
N LYS A 526 -10.16 -1.51 19.61
CA LYS A 526 -11.61 -1.56 19.57
C LYS A 526 -12.24 -1.10 20.89
N ASP A 527 -11.61 -1.41 22.01
CA ASP A 527 -12.10 -1.11 23.34
C ASP A 527 -12.01 0.39 23.65
N HIS A 528 -11.03 1.11 23.07
CA HIS A 528 -10.83 2.55 23.30
C HIS A 528 -11.43 3.45 22.21
N ALA A 529 -12.10 2.88 21.22
CA ALA A 529 -12.61 3.62 20.07
C ALA A 529 -13.69 4.65 20.42
N LYS A 530 -14.44 4.42 21.48
CA LYS A 530 -15.55 5.28 21.98
C LYS A 530 -15.21 6.07 23.24
N ASP A 531 -13.99 5.88 23.80
CA ASP A 531 -13.61 6.60 25.02
C ASP A 531 -13.69 8.11 24.80
N PHE A 532 -14.29 8.81 25.73
CA PHE A 532 -14.52 10.26 25.71
C PHE A 532 -15.41 10.78 24.56
N ALA A 533 -16.05 9.93 23.79
CA ALA A 533 -16.89 10.37 22.68
C ALA A 533 -18.07 11.21 23.18
N LEU A 534 -18.29 12.37 22.56
CA LEU A 534 -19.44 13.26 22.86
C LEU A 534 -20.78 12.66 22.41
N GLN A 535 -20.75 11.77 21.44
CA GLN A 535 -21.92 11.16 20.83
C GLN A 535 -21.67 9.65 20.65
N GLU A 536 -22.66 8.84 21.01
CA GLU A 536 -22.61 7.42 20.68
C GLU A 536 -22.94 7.20 19.21
N ARG A 537 -21.93 6.80 18.44
CA ARG A 537 -22.03 6.46 17.01
C ARG A 537 -21.38 5.11 16.74
N PRO A 538 -21.75 4.41 15.67
CA PRO A 538 -21.06 3.21 15.25
C PRO A 538 -19.57 3.44 15.05
N THR A 539 -18.75 2.44 15.43
CA THR A 539 -17.30 2.44 15.19
C THR A 539 -16.98 1.81 13.84
N ILE A 540 -15.82 2.16 13.27
CA ILE A 540 -15.35 1.65 12.00
C ILE A 540 -14.03 0.93 12.24
N SER A 541 -14.03 -0.37 12.00
CA SER A 541 -12.85 -1.21 12.13
C SER A 541 -12.27 -1.59 10.78
N LEU A 542 -10.95 -1.72 10.70
CA LEU A 542 -10.26 -2.22 9.51
C LEU A 542 -10.56 -3.70 9.31
N LEU A 543 -10.69 -4.13 8.06
CA LEU A 543 -10.89 -5.55 7.71
C LEU A 543 -9.68 -6.42 8.08
N MET A 544 -8.47 -5.89 7.90
CA MET A 544 -7.22 -6.56 8.20
C MET A 544 -6.27 -5.58 8.91
N PRO A 545 -6.42 -5.37 10.22
CA PRO A 545 -5.54 -4.48 10.96
C PRO A 545 -4.15 -5.10 11.14
N MET A 546 -3.11 -4.27 11.14
CA MET A 546 -1.74 -4.71 11.41
C MET A 546 -1.53 -5.13 12.87
N SER A 547 -2.33 -4.59 13.80
CA SER A 547 -2.32 -4.96 15.22
C SER A 547 -3.69 -4.69 15.84
N GLU A 548 -4.01 -5.38 16.94
CA GLU A 548 -5.23 -5.14 17.72
C GLU A 548 -5.28 -3.74 18.34
N ALA A 549 -4.11 -3.19 18.67
CA ALA A 549 -3.98 -1.85 19.23
C ALA A 549 -4.36 -0.73 18.22
N HIS A 550 -4.30 -1.01 16.91
CA HIS A 550 -4.57 -0.06 15.83
C HIS A 550 -5.56 -0.64 14.83
N ALA A 551 -6.74 -1.04 15.30
CA ALA A 551 -7.74 -1.77 14.51
C ALA A 551 -8.98 -0.95 14.18
N THR A 552 -9.28 0.14 14.91
CA THR A 552 -10.54 0.86 14.83
C THR A 552 -10.29 2.37 14.77
N LEU A 553 -11.03 3.09 13.93
CA LEU A 553 -10.93 4.54 13.82
C LEU A 553 -11.45 5.22 15.09
N ARG A 554 -10.71 6.21 15.58
CA ARG A 554 -10.98 6.94 16.83
C ARG A 554 -12.20 7.87 16.72
N GLN A 555 -12.99 8.00 17.80
CA GLN A 555 -14.07 8.97 17.94
C GLN A 555 -13.71 10.15 18.87
N SER A 556 -12.51 10.14 19.46
CA SER A 556 -11.90 11.19 20.26
C SER A 556 -10.39 11.21 20.05
N LEU A 557 -9.75 12.36 20.23
CA LEU A 557 -8.28 12.50 20.19
C LEU A 557 -7.64 12.15 21.55
N LEU A 558 -8.43 12.14 22.63
CA LEU A 558 -7.93 12.01 23.99
C LEU A 558 -7.24 10.69 24.31
N PRO A 559 -7.68 9.52 23.84
CA PRO A 559 -7.00 8.27 24.18
C PRO A 559 -5.50 8.30 23.87
N HIS A 560 -5.12 8.75 22.68
CA HIS A 560 -3.72 8.84 22.30
C HIS A 560 -2.98 10.03 22.94
N LEU A 561 -3.67 11.14 23.22
CA LEU A 561 -3.06 12.25 23.98
C LEU A 561 -2.75 11.82 25.43
N ILE A 562 -3.60 11.00 26.04
CA ILE A 562 -3.36 10.40 27.35
C ILE A 562 -2.14 9.46 27.30
N GLU A 563 -2.09 8.60 26.31
CA GLU A 563 -0.96 7.70 26.08
C GLU A 563 0.35 8.48 25.87
N ALA A 564 0.34 9.49 25.01
CA ALA A 564 1.49 10.36 24.76
C ALA A 564 1.95 11.10 26.04
N THR A 565 0.99 11.52 26.87
CA THR A 565 1.28 12.16 28.15
C THR A 565 1.90 11.17 29.14
N ALA A 566 1.32 9.98 29.28
CA ALA A 566 1.85 8.92 30.10
C ALA A 566 3.28 8.50 29.68
N TYR A 567 3.51 8.38 28.36
CA TYR A 567 4.84 8.13 27.80
C TYR A 567 5.88 9.17 28.24
N ASN A 568 5.52 10.45 28.21
CA ASN A 568 6.41 11.53 28.60
C ASN A 568 6.64 11.54 30.13
N VAL A 569 5.59 11.38 30.93
CA VAL A 569 5.67 11.36 32.40
C VAL A 569 6.57 10.18 32.87
N ALA A 570 6.44 9.00 32.27
CA ALA A 570 7.30 7.85 32.54
C ALA A 570 8.79 8.15 32.27
N ARG A 571 9.08 9.08 31.36
CA ARG A 571 10.44 9.56 31.03
C ARG A 571 10.87 10.78 31.83
N LYS A 572 10.18 11.05 32.92
CA LYS A 572 10.46 12.14 33.88
C LYS A 572 10.15 13.57 33.40
N ASN A 573 9.45 13.71 32.29
CA ASN A 573 8.85 14.98 31.88
C ASN A 573 7.55 15.16 32.66
N LYS A 574 7.62 15.80 33.83
CA LYS A 574 6.48 15.86 34.76
C LYS A 574 5.42 16.87 34.35
N ASP A 575 5.81 17.90 33.62
CA ASP A 575 4.96 19.03 33.24
C ASP A 575 4.67 18.91 31.76
N VAL A 576 3.58 18.23 31.41
CA VAL A 576 3.20 17.91 30.03
C VAL A 576 1.93 18.68 29.66
N ARG A 577 2.01 19.39 28.56
CA ARG A 577 0.90 20.16 27.98
C ARG A 577 0.91 19.95 26.47
N LEU A 578 -0.05 19.19 25.98
CA LEU A 578 -0.18 18.86 24.56
C LEU A 578 -1.51 19.32 24.01
N TYR A 579 -1.56 19.65 22.74
CA TYR A 579 -2.78 19.82 21.97
C TYR A 579 -2.68 19.13 20.62
N GLU A 580 -3.82 18.72 20.09
CA GLU A 580 -3.93 18.15 18.74
C GLU A 580 -5.15 18.75 18.04
N ILE A 581 -4.99 19.07 16.74
CA ILE A 581 -6.08 19.28 15.81
C ILE A 581 -6.07 18.07 14.88
N GLY A 582 -7.11 17.25 14.94
CA GLY A 582 -7.13 16.00 14.21
C GLY A 582 -8.55 15.53 13.90
N ARG A 583 -8.66 14.58 12.99
CA ARG A 583 -9.94 13.99 12.59
C ARG A 583 -10.35 12.87 13.52
N VAL A 584 -11.65 12.84 13.79
CA VAL A 584 -12.39 11.75 14.41
C VAL A 584 -13.42 11.22 13.41
N PHE A 585 -13.85 9.97 13.59
CA PHE A 585 -14.61 9.27 12.57
C PHE A 585 -15.86 8.63 13.19
N PHE A 586 -17.01 8.92 12.60
CA PHE A 586 -18.30 8.43 13.05
C PHE A 586 -18.95 7.59 11.95
N GLY A 587 -19.25 6.32 12.25
CA GLY A 587 -19.92 5.44 11.31
C GLY A 587 -21.38 5.84 11.06
N ASN A 588 -21.83 5.65 9.82
CA ASN A 588 -23.21 5.92 9.38
C ASN A 588 -24.02 4.64 9.12
N GLY A 589 -23.37 3.49 9.14
CA GLY A 589 -23.97 2.19 8.87
C GLY A 589 -23.09 1.33 7.96
N GLU A 590 -23.52 0.12 7.70
CA GLU A 590 -22.81 -0.80 6.83
C GLU A 590 -22.91 -0.34 5.36
N GLY A 591 -21.74 -0.20 4.71
CA GLY A 591 -21.65 0.24 3.32
C GLY A 591 -21.68 1.76 3.11
N GLU A 592 -21.86 2.56 4.15
CA GLU A 592 -21.81 4.03 4.07
C GLU A 592 -20.45 4.59 4.49
N LEU A 593 -20.05 5.69 3.86
CA LEU A 593 -18.84 6.41 4.25
C LEU A 593 -19.03 7.05 5.62
N PRO A 594 -17.98 7.10 6.46
CA PRO A 594 -18.04 7.77 7.77
C PRO A 594 -18.15 9.29 7.64
N ASP A 595 -18.72 9.92 8.69
CA ASP A 595 -18.53 11.34 8.90
C ASP A 595 -17.12 11.58 9.48
N GLU A 596 -16.35 12.42 8.82
CA GLU A 596 -15.04 12.87 9.29
C GLU A 596 -15.16 14.29 9.84
N VAL A 597 -14.88 14.47 11.12
CA VAL A 597 -15.00 15.76 11.80
C VAL A 597 -13.64 16.13 12.42
N GLU A 598 -13.20 17.37 12.24
CA GLU A 598 -12.00 17.86 12.93
C GLU A 598 -12.32 18.31 14.34
N TYR A 599 -11.52 17.82 15.30
CA TYR A 599 -11.58 18.20 16.71
C TYR A 599 -10.29 18.87 17.13
N LEU A 600 -10.41 19.77 18.09
CA LEU A 600 -9.32 20.34 18.87
C LEU A 600 -9.36 19.71 20.25
N SER A 601 -8.31 19.04 20.65
CA SER A 601 -8.18 18.48 22.00
C SER A 601 -6.89 18.96 22.67
N GLY A 602 -6.92 19.00 23.99
CA GLY A 602 -5.75 19.32 24.78
C GLY A 602 -5.71 18.55 26.09
N ILE A 603 -4.51 18.33 26.58
CA ILE A 603 -4.21 17.65 27.84
C ILE A 603 -3.13 18.40 28.59
N LEU A 604 -3.34 18.62 29.90
CA LEU A 604 -2.46 19.37 30.77
C LEU A 604 -2.26 18.63 32.10
N THR A 605 -1.03 18.40 32.49
CA THR A 605 -0.65 17.78 33.79
C THR A 605 0.63 18.40 34.33
N GLY A 606 0.79 18.35 35.65
CA GLY A 606 1.95 18.88 36.35
C GLY A 606 1.82 20.32 36.79
N GLU A 607 2.91 21.08 36.75
CA GLU A 607 2.96 22.48 37.16
C GLU A 607 2.84 23.39 35.91
N TYR A 608 1.96 24.41 35.95
CA TYR A 608 1.77 25.35 34.86
C TYR A 608 2.86 26.46 34.89
N VAL A 609 3.13 26.98 36.09
CA VAL A 609 4.20 27.95 36.32
C VAL A 609 5.20 27.39 37.30
N VAL A 610 6.46 27.33 36.86
CA VAL A 610 7.59 27.03 37.74
C VAL A 610 8.57 28.18 37.65
N ASN A 611 8.59 28.98 38.71
CA ASN A 611 9.61 30.03 38.86
C ASN A 611 10.48 29.68 40.06
N ALA A 612 11.52 28.88 39.84
CA ALA A 612 12.41 28.38 40.89
C ALA A 612 13.12 29.53 41.65
N TRP A 613 13.45 30.60 40.95
CA TRP A 613 14.08 31.78 41.54
C TRP A 613 13.19 32.51 42.55
N GLN A 614 11.89 32.64 42.25
CA GLN A 614 10.89 33.29 43.14
C GLN A 614 10.22 32.29 44.07
N GLY A 615 10.50 31.02 44.00
CA GLY A 615 9.83 29.96 44.74
C GLY A 615 8.34 29.80 44.41
N LYS A 616 7.89 30.34 43.27
CA LYS A 616 6.51 30.25 42.83
C LYS A 616 6.30 28.96 42.02
N LYS A 617 5.28 28.22 42.43
CA LYS A 617 4.80 27.02 41.74
C LYS A 617 3.29 27.10 41.68
N GLU A 618 2.75 26.82 40.53
CA GLU A 618 1.31 26.79 40.31
C GLU A 618 0.97 25.47 39.63
N GLU A 619 0.27 24.62 40.34
CA GLU A 619 -0.20 23.34 39.80
C GLU A 619 -1.35 23.60 38.84
N ILE A 620 -1.41 22.78 37.77
CA ILE A 620 -2.52 22.86 36.81
C ILE A 620 -3.83 22.46 37.52
N ASP A 621 -4.84 23.31 37.38
CA ASP A 621 -6.16 23.10 37.87
C ASP A 621 -7.22 23.31 36.77
N PHE A 622 -8.50 23.21 37.12
CA PHE A 622 -9.60 23.40 36.18
C PHE A 622 -9.60 24.81 35.58
N PHE A 623 -9.26 25.82 36.35
CA PHE A 623 -9.33 27.22 35.91
C PHE A 623 -8.18 27.56 34.95
N ILE A 624 -7.00 26.97 35.15
CA ILE A 624 -5.89 27.10 34.20
C ILE A 624 -6.28 26.46 32.86
N ALA A 625 -6.80 25.23 32.87
CA ALA A 625 -7.25 24.57 31.65
C ALA A 625 -8.37 25.35 30.94
N LYS A 626 -9.35 25.84 31.75
CA LYS A 626 -10.42 26.69 31.23
C LYS A 626 -9.88 27.99 30.64
N GLY A 627 -8.90 28.63 31.31
CA GLY A 627 -8.24 29.83 30.81
C GLY A 627 -7.58 29.67 29.45
N VAL A 628 -7.04 28.47 29.14
CA VAL A 628 -6.51 28.11 27.81
C VAL A 628 -7.66 28.11 26.79
N VAL A 629 -8.79 27.48 27.11
CA VAL A 629 -9.97 27.42 26.23
C VAL A 629 -10.60 28.81 26.06
N ASP A 630 -10.72 29.59 27.13
CA ASP A 630 -11.22 30.97 27.06
C ASP A 630 -10.32 31.84 26.17
N ARG A 631 -9.01 31.66 26.25
CA ARG A 631 -8.05 32.39 25.40
C ARG A 631 -8.21 32.05 23.91
N VAL A 632 -8.52 30.81 23.59
CA VAL A 632 -8.85 30.38 22.20
C VAL A 632 -10.12 31.10 21.75
N ALA A 633 -11.18 31.12 22.59
CA ALA A 633 -12.42 31.78 22.27
C ALA A 633 -12.18 33.29 22.02
N GLU A 634 -11.49 33.98 22.93
CA GLU A 634 -11.13 35.40 22.82
C GLU A 634 -10.42 35.73 21.51
N LYS A 635 -9.40 34.93 21.16
CA LYS A 635 -8.58 35.15 19.96
C LYS A 635 -9.33 34.90 18.65
N LEU A 636 -10.26 33.97 18.68
CA LEU A 636 -11.13 33.69 17.54
C LEU A 636 -12.42 34.51 17.55
N ASN A 637 -12.58 35.41 18.51
CA ASN A 637 -13.79 36.23 18.72
C ASN A 637 -15.06 35.37 18.82
N LEU A 638 -14.97 34.27 19.57
CA LEU A 638 -16.07 33.34 19.88
C LEU A 638 -16.54 33.54 21.32
N GLU A 639 -17.80 33.27 21.54
CA GLU A 639 -18.39 33.36 22.91
C GLU A 639 -18.76 31.95 23.39
N PHE A 640 -17.94 31.39 24.29
CA PHE A 640 -18.21 30.08 24.88
C PHE A 640 -19.03 30.23 26.15
N SER A 641 -20.00 29.33 26.29
CA SER A 641 -20.73 29.15 27.55
C SER A 641 -20.41 27.78 28.15
N TYR A 642 -20.47 27.70 29.49
CA TYR A 642 -20.09 26.51 30.24
C TYR A 642 -21.23 26.08 31.15
N LYS A 643 -21.55 24.78 31.15
CA LYS A 643 -22.51 24.21 32.10
C LYS A 643 -21.91 22.93 32.71
N ALA A 644 -22.20 22.68 34.01
CA ALA A 644 -21.82 21.44 34.64
C ALA A 644 -22.33 20.24 33.83
N GLY A 645 -21.49 19.24 33.59
CA GLY A 645 -21.81 18.08 32.76
C GLY A 645 -21.12 16.82 33.24
N LYS A 646 -21.43 15.72 32.57
CA LYS A 646 -20.80 14.41 32.82
C LYS A 646 -20.38 13.82 31.50
N ILE A 647 -19.12 13.41 31.44
CA ILE A 647 -18.52 12.66 30.34
C ILE A 647 -17.87 11.42 30.95
N GLU A 648 -18.06 10.29 30.33
CA GLU A 648 -17.43 9.06 30.76
C GLU A 648 -15.90 9.19 30.68
N GLY A 649 -15.19 8.72 31.67
CA GLY A 649 -13.74 8.90 31.78
C GLY A 649 -13.30 10.22 32.42
N LEU A 650 -14.21 11.16 32.71
CA LEU A 650 -13.92 12.41 33.44
C LEU A 650 -14.48 12.42 34.85
N HIS A 651 -13.94 13.30 35.69
CA HIS A 651 -14.36 13.48 37.07
C HIS A 651 -15.78 14.08 37.14
N PRO A 652 -16.75 13.41 37.79
CA PRO A 652 -18.19 13.79 37.72
C PRO A 652 -18.53 15.16 38.31
N GLY A 653 -17.67 15.70 39.19
CA GLY A 653 -17.86 17.00 39.81
C GLY A 653 -16.90 18.10 39.32
N ARG A 654 -16.05 17.79 38.30
CA ARG A 654 -15.08 18.74 37.74
C ARG A 654 -15.06 18.65 36.23
N THR A 655 -16.26 18.62 35.66
CA THR A 655 -16.47 18.57 34.19
C THR A 655 -17.50 19.57 33.78
N ALA A 656 -17.20 20.30 32.73
CA ALA A 656 -18.12 21.23 32.08
C ALA A 656 -18.28 20.92 30.60
N ILE A 657 -19.51 21.00 30.11
CA ILE A 657 -19.83 21.04 28.70
C ILE A 657 -19.58 22.44 28.17
N VAL A 658 -18.95 22.55 27.01
CA VAL A 658 -18.69 23.82 26.31
C VAL A 658 -19.70 23.95 25.18
N SER A 659 -20.41 25.09 25.15
CA SER A 659 -21.38 25.38 24.10
C SER A 659 -21.00 26.68 23.38
N LEU A 660 -21.28 26.73 22.09
CA LEU A 660 -21.10 27.88 21.19
C LEU A 660 -22.43 28.12 20.48
N GLU A 661 -22.94 29.38 20.55
CA GLU A 661 -24.25 29.77 19.99
C GLU A 661 -25.41 28.84 20.44
N GLY A 662 -25.33 28.33 21.67
CA GLY A 662 -26.33 27.44 22.24
C GLY A 662 -26.21 25.95 21.84
N GLN A 663 -25.23 25.58 21.02
CA GLN A 663 -24.91 24.19 20.65
C GLN A 663 -23.75 23.68 21.50
N ASP A 664 -23.89 22.48 22.02
CA ASP A 664 -22.80 21.81 22.72
C ASP A 664 -21.72 21.36 21.70
N ILE A 665 -20.53 21.94 21.80
CA ILE A 665 -19.41 21.68 20.87
C ILE A 665 -18.30 20.85 21.50
N GLY A 666 -18.34 20.59 22.81
CA GLY A 666 -17.28 19.87 23.47
C GLY A 666 -17.36 19.90 24.97
N PHE A 667 -16.26 19.63 25.60
CA PHE A 667 -16.14 19.56 27.05
C PHE A 667 -14.75 19.95 27.53
N ILE A 668 -14.67 20.26 28.83
CA ILE A 668 -13.44 20.44 29.59
C ILE A 668 -13.62 19.79 30.95
N GLY A 669 -12.61 19.11 31.48
CA GLY A 669 -12.68 18.47 32.79
C GLY A 669 -11.38 17.87 33.28
N GLU A 670 -11.40 17.41 34.54
CA GLU A 670 -10.34 16.58 35.13
C GLU A 670 -10.56 15.13 34.70
N LEU A 671 -9.51 14.40 34.34
CA LEU A 671 -9.60 12.95 34.13
C LEU A 671 -10.12 12.26 35.39
N HIS A 672 -10.94 11.23 35.21
CA HIS A 672 -11.37 10.43 36.34
C HIS A 672 -10.15 9.86 37.07
N PRO A 673 -10.12 9.89 38.43
CA PRO A 673 -8.95 9.42 39.18
C PRO A 673 -8.51 7.98 38.83
N GLN A 674 -9.46 7.10 38.49
CA GLN A 674 -9.16 5.75 38.04
C GLN A 674 -8.45 5.75 36.68
N VAL A 675 -8.95 6.50 35.69
CA VAL A 675 -8.32 6.63 34.34
C VAL A 675 -6.92 7.22 34.47
N ALA A 676 -6.74 8.23 35.32
CA ALA A 676 -5.42 8.80 35.57
C ALA A 676 -4.46 7.76 36.21
N ALA A 677 -4.94 7.00 37.20
CA ALA A 677 -4.14 5.96 37.86
C ALA A 677 -3.79 4.82 36.92
N ASP A 678 -4.71 4.37 36.06
CA ASP A 678 -4.48 3.30 35.08
C ASP A 678 -3.41 3.68 34.04
N ASN A 679 -3.17 4.99 33.85
CA ASN A 679 -2.15 5.54 32.96
C ASN A 679 -0.94 6.12 33.70
N ASP A 680 -0.76 5.84 35.00
CA ASP A 680 0.34 6.37 35.85
C ASP A 680 0.40 7.91 35.85
N LEU A 681 -0.72 8.58 35.64
CA LEU A 681 -0.85 10.02 35.65
C LEU A 681 -1.35 10.53 37.03
N LYS A 682 -0.91 11.73 37.36
CA LYS A 682 -1.48 12.49 38.49
C LYS A 682 -2.74 13.21 38.03
N ARG A 683 -3.13 14.24 38.79
CA ARG A 683 -4.22 15.13 38.42
C ARG A 683 -3.95 15.73 37.02
N THR A 684 -4.84 15.45 36.07
CA THR A 684 -4.69 15.81 34.65
C THR A 684 -6.01 16.41 34.16
N TYR A 685 -5.93 17.49 33.42
CA TYR A 685 -7.08 18.17 32.83
C TYR A 685 -7.05 18.01 31.33
N VAL A 686 -8.22 17.85 30.75
CA VAL A 686 -8.40 17.68 29.30
C VAL A 686 -9.53 18.56 28.79
N PHE A 687 -9.46 18.93 27.54
CA PHE A 687 -10.58 19.49 26.81
C PHE A 687 -10.64 18.88 25.40
N GLU A 688 -11.84 18.82 24.85
CA GLU A 688 -12.06 18.43 23.46
C GLU A 688 -13.22 19.24 22.89
N LEU A 689 -13.01 19.87 21.73
CA LEU A 689 -13.93 20.80 21.08
C LEU A 689 -14.08 20.46 19.60
N ASN A 690 -15.29 20.54 19.08
CA ASN A 690 -15.55 20.42 17.65
C ASN A 690 -14.93 21.61 16.91
N TYR A 691 -13.80 21.38 16.29
CA TYR A 691 -13.04 22.39 15.57
C TYR A 691 -13.79 22.92 14.34
N ASP A 692 -14.48 22.02 13.60
CA ASP A 692 -15.26 22.44 12.44
C ASP A 692 -16.39 23.39 12.82
N ALA A 693 -17.09 23.12 13.92
CA ALA A 693 -18.13 24.00 14.44
C ALA A 693 -17.56 25.39 14.80
N MET A 694 -16.38 25.43 15.41
CA MET A 694 -15.70 26.70 15.74
C MET A 694 -15.34 27.49 14.48
N MET A 695 -14.90 26.83 13.41
CA MET A 695 -14.47 27.47 12.16
C MET A 695 -15.64 27.98 11.31
N GLN A 696 -16.84 27.41 11.48
CA GLN A 696 -18.04 27.80 10.73
C GLN A 696 -18.68 29.08 11.22
N VAL A 697 -18.44 29.47 12.49
CA VAL A 697 -18.99 30.69 13.03
C VAL A 697 -18.37 31.90 12.32
N ALA A 698 -19.21 32.77 11.79
CA ALA A 698 -18.76 34.01 11.20
C ALA A 698 -18.13 34.89 12.29
N VAL A 699 -16.86 35.22 12.14
CA VAL A 699 -16.19 36.15 13.04
C VAL A 699 -16.71 37.54 12.76
N GLY A 700 -17.30 38.17 13.78
CA GLY A 700 -17.68 39.58 13.71
C GLY A 700 -16.46 40.49 13.45
N TYR A 701 -16.67 41.60 12.78
CA TYR A 701 -15.60 42.57 12.62
C TYR A 701 -15.18 43.13 14.00
N ILE A 702 -13.87 43.34 14.17
CA ILE A 702 -13.37 44.07 15.33
C ILE A 702 -13.95 45.50 15.22
N ASN A 703 -14.88 45.82 16.12
CA ASN A 703 -15.42 47.14 16.17
C ASN A 703 -14.50 48.06 17.00
N TYR A 704 -14.17 49.20 16.46
CA TYR A 704 -13.48 50.23 17.22
C TYR A 704 -14.44 50.87 18.22
N GLU A 705 -14.09 50.82 19.52
CA GLU A 705 -14.77 51.59 20.56
C GLU A 705 -13.87 52.73 21.02
N GLN A 706 -14.47 53.93 21.11
CA GLN A 706 -13.72 55.11 21.54
C GLN A 706 -13.33 54.96 23.01
N ILE A 707 -12.07 55.28 23.32
CA ILE A 707 -11.60 55.30 24.72
C ILE A 707 -12.45 56.30 25.50
N PRO A 708 -13.07 55.85 26.61
CA PRO A 708 -13.93 56.74 27.42
C PRO A 708 -13.17 57.96 27.96
N LYS A 709 -13.81 59.11 27.91
CA LYS A 709 -13.22 60.34 28.44
C LYS A 709 -13.56 60.58 29.92
N PHE A 710 -14.55 59.84 30.41
CA PHE A 710 -15.09 60.02 31.76
C PHE A 710 -14.60 58.89 32.67
N PRO A 711 -14.43 59.14 33.97
CA PRO A 711 -14.01 58.11 34.91
C PRO A 711 -15.15 57.15 35.20
N GLY A 712 -14.77 55.82 35.26
CA GLY A 712 -15.69 54.78 35.69
C GLY A 712 -15.82 54.72 37.21
N VAL A 713 -16.92 54.10 37.67
CA VAL A 713 -17.21 53.83 39.09
C VAL A 713 -17.23 52.32 39.33
N THR A 714 -16.55 51.89 40.37
CA THR A 714 -16.49 50.46 40.72
C THR A 714 -17.28 50.18 41.98
N ARG A 715 -18.09 49.13 42.02
CA ARG A 715 -18.78 48.60 43.19
C ARG A 715 -18.52 47.15 43.36
N ASP A 716 -18.27 46.72 44.58
CA ASP A 716 -18.07 45.33 44.94
C ASP A 716 -19.29 44.80 45.71
N ILE A 717 -19.76 43.62 45.37
CA ILE A 717 -20.86 42.94 46.06
C ILE A 717 -20.39 41.55 46.49
N ALA A 718 -20.81 41.08 47.64
CA ALA A 718 -20.58 39.72 48.08
C ALA A 718 -21.95 39.02 48.22
N LEU A 719 -22.10 37.91 47.53
CA LEU A 719 -23.33 37.15 47.40
C LEU A 719 -23.19 35.80 48.07
N GLU A 720 -23.95 35.58 49.14
CA GLU A 720 -24.05 34.26 49.75
C GLU A 720 -25.12 33.45 48.98
N VAL A 721 -24.67 32.38 48.32
CA VAL A 721 -25.53 31.56 47.45
C VAL A 721 -25.36 30.09 47.78
N ASN A 722 -26.28 29.24 47.34
CA ASN A 722 -26.11 27.80 47.43
C ASN A 722 -24.87 27.37 46.57
N HIS A 723 -24.21 26.32 47.01
CA HIS A 723 -22.99 25.86 46.37
C HIS A 723 -23.17 25.49 44.89
N ASP A 724 -24.35 25.04 44.49
CA ASP A 724 -24.71 24.62 43.13
C ASP A 724 -25.04 25.79 42.19
N VAL A 725 -25.24 27.02 42.68
CA VAL A 725 -25.49 28.18 41.83
C VAL A 725 -24.24 28.59 41.10
N PRO A 726 -24.23 28.54 39.73
CA PRO A 726 -23.05 28.92 38.95
C PRO A 726 -22.89 30.46 38.92
N SER A 727 -21.64 30.93 38.93
CA SER A 727 -21.33 32.35 38.81
C SER A 727 -21.84 33.01 37.54
N SER A 728 -22.01 32.21 36.45
CA SER A 728 -22.56 32.65 35.18
C SER A 728 -24.01 33.11 35.31
N GLU A 729 -24.82 32.45 36.12
CA GLU A 729 -26.22 32.84 36.40
C GLU A 729 -26.28 34.16 37.13
N LEU A 730 -25.41 34.35 38.13
CA LEU A 730 -25.26 35.62 38.84
C LEU A 730 -24.85 36.76 37.90
N LYS A 731 -23.83 36.52 37.05
CA LYS A 731 -23.38 37.49 36.05
C LYS A 731 -24.49 37.87 35.07
N GLN A 732 -25.26 36.88 34.61
CA GLN A 732 -26.34 37.10 33.63
C GLN A 732 -27.43 37.99 34.23
N ILE A 733 -27.82 37.78 35.49
CA ILE A 733 -28.78 38.67 36.18
C ILE A 733 -28.23 40.08 36.34
N ILE A 734 -26.94 40.18 36.70
CA ILE A 734 -26.30 41.49 36.84
C ILE A 734 -26.29 42.22 35.51
N HIS A 735 -25.90 41.54 34.42
CA HIS A 735 -25.89 42.15 33.08
C HIS A 735 -27.30 42.57 32.60
N ASN A 736 -28.30 41.70 32.80
CA ASN A 736 -29.66 41.99 32.37
C ASN A 736 -30.28 43.23 33.09
N ASN A 737 -29.73 43.60 34.24
CA ASN A 737 -30.22 44.73 35.06
C ASN A 737 -29.24 45.92 35.12
N GLY A 738 -28.06 45.78 34.50
CA GLY A 738 -26.97 46.76 34.58
C GLY A 738 -27.11 47.95 33.61
N GLU A 739 -28.11 47.92 32.74
CA GLU A 739 -28.35 48.94 31.71
C GLU A 739 -27.08 49.24 30.90
N ASP A 740 -27.03 50.34 30.17
CA ASP A 740 -25.94 50.70 29.25
C ASP A 740 -24.63 51.07 29.97
N ILE A 741 -24.69 51.41 31.28
CA ILE A 741 -23.52 51.85 32.03
C ILE A 741 -22.74 50.71 32.70
N LEU A 742 -23.24 49.48 32.74
CA LEU A 742 -22.49 48.35 33.27
C LEU A 742 -21.57 47.76 32.19
N GLN A 743 -20.31 48.07 32.27
CA GLN A 743 -19.31 47.65 31.26
C GLN A 743 -18.78 46.22 31.46
N SER A 744 -18.52 45.86 32.73
CA SER A 744 -17.96 44.54 33.01
C SER A 744 -18.25 44.10 34.45
N THR A 745 -18.20 42.76 34.61
CA THR A 745 -18.30 42.09 35.91
C THR A 745 -17.15 41.12 36.09
N LEU A 746 -16.51 41.16 37.27
CA LEU A 746 -15.37 40.29 37.60
C LEU A 746 -15.63 39.57 38.91
N VAL A 747 -15.66 38.23 38.87
CA VAL A 747 -15.58 37.44 40.12
C VAL A 747 -14.14 37.50 40.60
N PHE A 748 -13.90 38.08 41.80
CA PHE A 748 -12.54 38.25 42.30
C PHE A 748 -12.25 37.45 43.58
N ASP A 749 -13.29 36.93 44.22
CA ASP A 749 -13.14 36.03 45.38
C ASP A 749 -14.31 35.04 45.46
N VAL A 750 -14.02 33.83 45.90
CA VAL A 750 -15.02 32.80 46.25
C VAL A 750 -14.60 32.18 47.58
N TYR A 751 -15.41 32.39 48.60
CA TYR A 751 -15.13 31.87 49.95
C TYR A 751 -16.08 30.72 50.30
N GLU A 752 -15.50 29.61 50.74
CA GLU A 752 -16.17 28.45 51.31
C GLU A 752 -15.52 28.14 52.63
N GLY A 753 -16.19 28.33 53.72
CA GLY A 753 -15.56 28.12 55.04
C GLY A 753 -16.51 28.12 56.22
N GLU A 754 -15.95 28.02 57.41
CA GLU A 754 -16.67 27.80 58.67
C GLU A 754 -17.66 28.94 59.08
N HIS A 755 -17.57 30.07 58.40
CA HIS A 755 -18.45 31.25 58.72
C HIS A 755 -19.72 31.30 57.83
N LEU A 756 -19.90 30.32 56.93
CA LEU A 756 -21.06 30.20 56.06
C LEU A 756 -21.93 29.02 56.47
N GLU A 757 -23.23 29.10 56.21
CA GLU A 757 -24.11 27.94 56.35
C GLU A 757 -23.64 26.79 55.48
N LYS A 758 -23.76 25.56 55.99
CA LYS A 758 -23.36 24.35 55.31
C LYS A 758 -24.10 24.22 53.95
N GLY A 759 -23.35 24.08 52.88
CA GLY A 759 -23.89 23.99 51.53
C GLY A 759 -24.02 25.34 50.79
N LYS A 760 -23.47 26.42 51.39
CA LYS A 760 -23.39 27.73 50.75
C LYS A 760 -21.96 28.15 50.45
N LYS A 761 -21.81 29.06 49.51
CA LYS A 761 -20.57 29.78 49.17
C LYS A 761 -20.81 31.26 49.06
N SER A 762 -19.82 32.10 49.36
CA SER A 762 -19.84 33.55 49.13
C SER A 762 -19.08 33.85 47.85
N VAL A 763 -19.72 34.53 46.92
CA VAL A 763 -19.11 34.94 45.62
C VAL A 763 -19.00 36.45 45.62
N ALA A 764 -17.78 36.97 45.59
CA ALA A 764 -17.52 38.40 45.49
C ALA A 764 -17.33 38.83 44.03
N ILE A 765 -18.19 39.76 43.61
CA ILE A 765 -18.22 40.24 42.23
C ILE A 765 -17.98 41.74 42.22
N ARG A 766 -17.04 42.16 41.38
CA ARG A 766 -16.76 43.57 41.05
C ARG A 766 -17.57 43.95 39.85
N LEU A 767 -18.31 45.09 39.95
CA LEU A 767 -19.09 45.70 38.90
C LEU A 767 -18.43 47.02 38.49
N ASN A 768 -18.09 47.13 37.21
CA ASN A 768 -17.52 48.34 36.67
C ASN A 768 -18.57 49.10 35.85
N TYR A 769 -18.90 50.28 36.31
CA TYR A 769 -19.85 51.17 35.65
C TYR A 769 -19.11 52.27 34.93
N LEU A 770 -19.52 52.58 33.73
CA LEU A 770 -18.95 53.62 32.90
C LEU A 770 -19.99 54.15 31.92
N ASP A 771 -20.07 55.46 31.79
CA ASP A 771 -20.82 56.10 30.73
C ASP A 771 -19.86 56.74 29.72
N THR A 772 -20.07 56.46 28.46
CA THR A 772 -19.20 56.93 27.37
C THR A 772 -19.49 58.34 26.94
N GLU A 773 -20.67 58.85 27.30
CA GLU A 773 -21.18 60.20 26.89
C GLU A 773 -21.10 61.23 27.98
N ASP A 774 -21.24 60.87 29.29
CA ASP A 774 -21.28 61.80 30.41
C ASP A 774 -20.57 61.26 31.68
N THR A 775 -20.33 62.13 32.63
CA THR A 775 -19.76 61.75 33.92
C THR A 775 -20.85 61.04 34.74
N LEU A 776 -20.57 59.88 35.28
CA LEU A 776 -21.46 59.12 36.14
C LEU A 776 -21.69 59.90 37.46
N THR A 777 -22.96 60.05 37.83
CA THR A 777 -23.36 60.56 39.15
C THR A 777 -23.60 59.41 40.11
N ASP A 778 -23.28 59.60 41.39
CA ASP A 778 -23.54 58.58 42.43
C ASP A 778 -25.03 58.17 42.49
N GLU A 779 -25.93 59.04 42.20
CA GLU A 779 -27.37 58.77 42.19
C GLU A 779 -27.76 57.81 41.07
N ARG A 780 -27.20 58.00 39.85
CA ARG A 780 -27.48 57.12 38.70
C ARG A 780 -26.86 55.71 38.91
N VAL A 781 -25.62 55.66 39.42
CA VAL A 781 -24.96 54.39 39.73
C VAL A 781 -25.74 53.65 40.82
N SER A 782 -26.11 54.37 41.95
CA SER A 782 -26.82 53.69 43.02
C SER A 782 -28.18 53.13 42.57
N LYS A 783 -28.92 53.89 41.75
CA LYS A 783 -30.23 53.48 41.25
C LYS A 783 -30.14 52.17 40.47
N ILE A 784 -29.10 52.01 39.57
CA ILE A 784 -28.92 50.82 38.78
C ILE A 784 -28.34 49.70 39.64
N HIS A 785 -27.45 50.03 40.56
CA HIS A 785 -26.89 49.08 41.51
C HIS A 785 -27.94 48.45 42.38
N ASP A 786 -28.88 49.32 42.98
CA ASP A 786 -30.00 48.84 43.77
C ASP A 786 -30.93 47.93 42.98
N LYS A 787 -31.21 48.27 41.70
CA LYS A 787 -31.96 47.38 40.77
C LYS A 787 -31.31 46.03 40.58
N ILE A 788 -29.99 45.96 40.45
CA ILE A 788 -29.21 44.73 40.35
C ILE A 788 -29.37 43.95 41.66
N LEU A 789 -29.20 44.60 42.81
CA LEU A 789 -29.33 43.92 44.11
C LEU A 789 -30.74 43.39 44.35
N GLU A 790 -31.79 44.13 43.98
CA GLU A 790 -33.20 43.67 44.06
C GLU A 790 -33.43 42.45 43.15
N ALA A 791 -32.90 42.45 41.93
CA ALA A 791 -33.00 41.33 40.99
C ALA A 791 -32.26 40.09 41.52
N LEU A 792 -31.10 40.22 42.13
CA LEU A 792 -30.34 39.16 42.76
C LEU A 792 -31.05 38.60 44.01
N GLN A 793 -31.66 39.47 44.84
CA GLN A 793 -32.46 39.08 46.01
C GLN A 793 -33.74 38.30 45.64
N ALA A 794 -34.37 38.65 44.50
CA ALA A 794 -35.58 37.97 44.03
C ALA A 794 -35.37 36.48 43.72
N LEU A 795 -34.14 36.01 43.55
CA LEU A 795 -33.81 34.57 43.39
C LEU A 795 -33.97 33.76 44.69
N SER A 796 -34.42 34.32 45.79
CA SER A 796 -34.73 33.66 47.07
C SER A 796 -33.61 32.80 47.69
N LEU A 797 -32.40 32.83 47.16
CA LEU A 797 -31.27 32.01 47.57
C LEU A 797 -30.02 32.86 47.95
N ILE A 798 -30.14 34.18 47.97
CA ILE A 798 -29.02 35.09 48.07
C ILE A 798 -29.17 35.97 49.30
N HIS A 799 -28.15 35.96 50.17
CA HIS A 799 -27.96 36.96 51.20
C HIS A 799 -26.81 37.88 50.76
N ILE A 800 -27.09 39.19 50.71
CA ILE A 800 -26.08 40.18 50.33
C ILE A 800 -25.42 40.67 51.60
N SER A 801 -24.12 40.48 51.72
CA SER A 801 -23.30 41.10 52.77
C SER A 801 -22.52 42.31 52.18
N GLU A 802 -22.50 43.42 52.85
CA GLU A 802 -21.61 44.52 52.45
C GLU A 802 -20.17 44.06 52.61
N PRO A 803 -19.29 44.27 51.59
CA PRO A 803 -17.90 43.87 51.72
C PRO A 803 -17.26 44.64 52.88
N THR A 804 -16.79 43.90 53.88
CA THR A 804 -15.96 44.48 54.94
C THR A 804 -14.73 45.08 54.28
N ARG A 805 -14.57 46.40 54.35
CA ARG A 805 -13.31 47.05 53.88
C ARG A 805 -12.17 46.46 54.69
N LEU A 806 -11.30 45.69 54.04
CA LEU A 806 -9.98 45.36 54.51
C LEU A 806 -9.00 46.52 54.25
#